data_6820d7d17dddad1338d370409b00f73a
#
_entry.id   6820d7d17dddad1338d370409b00f73a
#
_cell.length_a   1.000
_cell.length_b   1.000
_cell.length_c   1.000
_cell.angle_alpha   90.00
_cell.angle_beta   90.00
_cell.angle_gamma   90.00
#
_symmetry.space_group_name_H-M   'P 1'
#
loop_
_entity.id
_entity.type
_entity.pdbx_description
1 polymer ?
#
loop_
_entity_poly.entity_id
_entity_poly.type
_entity_poly.pdbx_seq_one_letter_code
_entity_poly.pdbx_strand_id
1 'polypeptide(L)'
;MTGREPDGLAELLPQWHRLRDAEGGEPLRALLAVIAEQADRVRDGVEQGYEDLFVETAAPWVLPYLGDLVGYRPLPGYERVRAAGLHGEDGDHSHVRLAEALAPRRDVAATVANRRRKGTLALLEELAGSVAGWPARAVELSRLVAANQPVRLYGSGTPAVNARRSGLGRLADVRAGAEPDLAGGPFGTAARSANVRRAASSRTQGGHSPAGVGLFVWRLKPYRVTRAPAYCVDRARSLYTFSILGNDCPLVARPVPEPSPAHIATADHVPAYLRRRQLAEGLADHYGPGRSFTIRRDGRDEPVPMSDLVVADLSDWRYRPRRDQVAIDPVLGRIAFGSRSAPRQGVWVTYHHAFADDLGGGEYPRERETPASATVYRVGPGAPHRRIADAYGAWREDRRGGRCGPHGVIEITHSGAYQEQLDFDLEPGDRLEVRAAEGTRPVIRLLDWYSNRPDALNIRASQECSADGNAPRILLDGLLVTGRGLHVTGPVGAVVLRHCTLVPGWSLEPECNPHSPEEPSLVLERTTACVAVERSVLGTIVVIGDEVGDDPLDIHIRDSVLDATGHGRAALSAPDCRHAHAVLHAHRTTVIGEVHTHAVRIAENSVFTGRLRVARRGIGRLRFSYVPPGSRTPRRHRCQPDPADPLDAMAVRPLFASERYGTPSYGRLSDGCHDAIRRGADDGSEMGAFHDLYEPQRMDSLRARLAEYAPAGTDAGIFPVT
;
A
#
# COMPACT_ATOMS: atom_id res chain seq x y z
N MET A 1 -19.80 12.06 18.71
CA MET A 1 -21.09 11.88 18.00
C MET A 1 -22.17 11.65 19.06
N THR A 2 -22.83 12.70 19.48
CA THR A 2 -24.00 12.64 20.34
C THR A 2 -25.17 12.13 19.50
N GLY A 3 -25.86 11.08 19.97
CA GLY A 3 -26.97 10.48 19.26
C GLY A 3 -28.04 11.54 18.91
N ARG A 4 -28.22 11.75 17.61
CA ARG A 4 -29.25 12.62 17.07
C ARG A 4 -30.59 11.98 17.33
N GLU A 5 -31.49 12.70 17.99
CA GLU A 5 -32.87 12.29 18.11
C GLU A 5 -33.60 12.57 16.79
N PRO A 6 -34.09 11.53 16.11
CA PRO A 6 -34.76 11.69 14.78
C PRO A 6 -36.06 12.49 14.83
N ASP A 7 -36.53 12.84 16.02
CA ASP A 7 -37.88 13.44 16.23
C ASP A 7 -37.85 14.90 16.71
N GLY A 8 -36.71 15.58 16.67
CA GLY A 8 -36.53 16.92 17.28
C GLY A 8 -37.56 17.97 16.87
N LEU A 9 -38.04 17.99 15.60
CA LEU A 9 -39.09 18.90 15.18
C LEU A 9 -40.50 18.42 15.60
N ALA A 10 -40.74 17.13 15.65
CA ALA A 10 -41.99 16.56 16.09
C ALA A 10 -42.23 16.80 17.61
N GLU A 11 -41.19 16.86 18.40
CA GLU A 11 -41.26 17.17 19.84
C GLU A 11 -41.64 18.61 20.15
N LEU A 12 -41.41 19.54 19.21
CA LEU A 12 -41.83 20.92 19.34
C LEU A 12 -43.35 21.11 19.16
N LEU A 13 -44.01 20.08 18.61
CA LEU A 13 -45.50 20.14 18.46
C LEU A 13 -46.19 20.02 19.82
N PRO A 14 -47.28 20.79 20.03
CA PRO A 14 -48.16 20.60 21.18
C PRO A 14 -48.66 19.16 21.27
N GLN A 15 -48.78 18.65 22.50
CA GLN A 15 -49.09 17.25 22.78
C GLN A 15 -50.37 16.75 22.05
N TRP A 16 -51.40 17.57 21.92
CA TRP A 16 -52.62 17.19 21.28
C TRP A 16 -52.48 16.94 19.76
N HIS A 17 -51.58 17.63 19.08
CA HIS A 17 -51.25 17.37 17.67
C HIS A 17 -50.53 16.03 17.53
N ARG A 18 -49.60 15.72 18.41
CA ARG A 18 -48.88 14.44 18.41
C ARG A 18 -49.78 13.25 18.65
N LEU A 19 -50.72 13.39 19.59
CA LEU A 19 -51.74 12.35 19.87
C LEU A 19 -52.62 12.10 18.66
N ARG A 20 -53.13 13.18 18.02
CA ARG A 20 -53.99 13.07 16.86
C ARG A 20 -53.28 12.53 15.60
N ASP A 21 -51.99 12.86 15.46
CA ASP A 21 -51.17 12.35 14.37
C ASP A 21 -50.92 10.85 14.56
N ALA A 22 -50.64 10.42 15.79
CA ALA A 22 -50.49 9.00 16.15
C ALA A 22 -51.76 8.17 15.85
N GLU A 23 -52.95 8.73 16.09
CA GLU A 23 -54.23 8.10 15.71
C GLU A 23 -54.41 7.99 14.18
N GLY A 24 -53.76 8.90 13.41
CA GLY A 24 -53.83 8.96 11.94
C GLY A 24 -52.70 8.20 11.21
N GLY A 25 -51.84 7.46 11.92
CA GLY A 25 -50.71 6.73 11.33
C GLY A 25 -49.44 7.57 11.13
N GLU A 26 -49.28 8.64 11.89
CA GLU A 26 -48.08 9.51 11.98
C GLU A 26 -47.68 10.25 10.68
N PRO A 27 -48.57 10.71 9.79
CA PRO A 27 -48.20 11.39 8.57
C PRO A 27 -47.53 12.75 8.79
N LEU A 28 -47.91 13.49 9.86
CA LEU A 28 -47.27 14.76 10.20
C LEU A 28 -45.85 14.56 10.75
N ARG A 29 -45.63 13.53 11.55
CA ARG A 29 -44.31 13.14 12.03
C ARG A 29 -43.38 12.75 10.86
N ALA A 30 -43.88 11.98 9.89
CA ALA A 30 -43.12 11.63 8.68
C ALA A 30 -42.72 12.86 7.86
N LEU A 31 -43.66 13.83 7.68
CA LEU A 31 -43.36 15.10 7.01
C LEU A 31 -42.30 15.92 7.76
N LEU A 32 -42.47 16.01 9.08
CA LEU A 32 -41.52 16.76 9.91
C LEU A 32 -40.12 16.09 9.94
N ALA A 33 -40.03 14.77 9.84
CA ALA A 33 -38.76 14.06 9.73
C ALA A 33 -37.99 14.45 8.46
N VAL A 34 -38.68 14.60 7.31
CA VAL A 34 -38.07 15.09 6.07
C VAL A 34 -37.57 16.53 6.21
N ILE A 35 -38.38 17.38 6.86
CA ILE A 35 -37.98 18.78 7.14
C ILE A 35 -36.78 18.83 8.11
N ALA A 36 -36.77 17.97 9.14
CA ALA A 36 -35.71 17.85 10.10
C ALA A 36 -34.38 17.47 9.43
N GLU A 37 -34.41 16.55 8.46
CA GLU A 37 -33.22 16.17 7.70
C GLU A 37 -32.59 17.38 6.96
N GLN A 38 -33.42 18.24 6.35
CA GLN A 38 -32.93 19.45 5.69
C GLN A 38 -32.42 20.50 6.71
N ALA A 39 -33.10 20.65 7.85
CA ALA A 39 -32.68 21.53 8.93
C ALA A 39 -31.34 21.08 9.54
N ASP A 40 -31.15 19.77 9.67
CA ASP A 40 -29.89 19.21 10.16
C ASP A 40 -28.72 19.47 9.19
N ARG A 41 -28.95 19.37 7.88
CA ARG A 41 -27.94 19.74 6.86
C ARG A 41 -27.51 21.22 6.99
N VAL A 42 -28.47 22.12 7.25
CA VAL A 42 -28.18 23.56 7.48
C VAL A 42 -27.39 23.73 8.78
N ARG A 43 -27.78 23.04 9.83
CA ARG A 43 -27.09 23.10 11.13
C ARG A 43 -25.66 22.56 11.01
N ASP A 44 -25.47 21.39 10.35
CA ASP A 44 -24.16 20.83 10.06
C ASP A 44 -23.29 21.81 9.28
N GLY A 45 -23.87 22.52 8.29
CA GLY A 45 -23.19 23.57 7.54
C GLY A 45 -22.77 24.77 8.40
N VAL A 46 -23.56 25.16 9.40
CA VAL A 46 -23.23 26.23 10.34
C VAL A 46 -22.12 25.77 11.32
N GLU A 47 -22.22 24.54 11.84
CA GLU A 47 -21.18 23.94 12.68
C GLU A 47 -19.86 23.82 11.92
N GLN A 48 -19.90 23.32 10.68
CA GLN A 48 -18.71 23.25 9.83
C GLN A 48 -18.16 24.66 9.55
N GLY A 49 -18.99 25.66 9.32
CA GLY A 49 -18.53 27.04 9.13
C GLY A 49 -17.79 27.63 10.35
N TYR A 50 -18.11 27.15 11.57
CA TYR A 50 -17.33 27.49 12.76
C TYR A 50 -16.00 26.75 12.79
N GLU A 51 -16.01 25.45 12.50
CA GLU A 51 -14.80 24.61 12.41
C GLU A 51 -13.84 25.10 11.30
N ASP A 52 -14.37 25.72 10.27
CA ASP A 52 -13.59 26.29 9.15
C ASP A 52 -12.73 27.52 9.55
N LEU A 53 -12.92 28.04 10.76
CA LEU A 53 -12.03 29.09 11.31
C LEU A 53 -10.71 28.54 11.83
N PHE A 54 -10.60 27.22 12.06
CA PHE A 54 -9.44 26.56 12.64
C PHE A 54 -8.76 25.66 11.61
N VAL A 55 -7.45 25.80 11.44
CA VAL A 55 -6.69 25.04 10.46
C VAL A 55 -6.74 23.53 10.70
N GLU A 56 -6.95 23.11 11.96
CA GLU A 56 -7.02 21.70 12.36
C GLU A 56 -8.29 21.00 11.85
N THR A 57 -9.43 21.70 11.85
CA THR A 57 -10.77 21.14 11.58
C THR A 57 -11.40 21.66 10.30
N ALA A 58 -10.87 22.74 9.73
CA ALA A 58 -11.39 23.37 8.51
C ALA A 58 -11.54 22.36 7.36
N ALA A 59 -12.56 22.53 6.55
CA ALA A 59 -12.72 21.74 5.33
C ALA A 59 -11.52 21.97 4.36
N PRO A 60 -11.09 20.94 3.60
CA PRO A 60 -9.90 21.03 2.74
C PRO A 60 -9.90 22.22 1.78
N TRP A 61 -11.05 22.58 1.24
CA TRP A 61 -11.19 23.72 0.31
C TRP A 61 -10.98 25.09 0.97
N VAL A 62 -11.12 25.20 2.31
CA VAL A 62 -10.94 26.43 3.09
C VAL A 62 -9.46 26.68 3.39
N LEU A 63 -8.63 25.63 3.46
CA LEU A 63 -7.22 25.73 3.87
C LEU A 63 -6.41 26.79 3.10
N PRO A 64 -6.53 26.96 1.78
CA PRO A 64 -5.82 28.01 1.06
C PRO A 64 -6.22 29.43 1.49
N TYR A 65 -7.48 29.65 1.87
CA TYR A 65 -7.96 30.96 2.37
C TYR A 65 -7.41 31.28 3.75
N LEU A 66 -7.37 30.28 4.66
CA LEU A 66 -6.66 30.42 5.93
C LEU A 66 -5.16 30.64 5.70
N GLY A 67 -4.61 29.98 4.70
CA GLY A 67 -3.22 30.15 4.28
C GLY A 67 -2.90 31.56 3.85
N ASP A 68 -3.78 32.22 3.11
CA ASP A 68 -3.58 33.62 2.66
C ASP A 68 -3.41 34.57 3.84
N LEU A 69 -4.08 34.36 4.97
CA LEU A 69 -3.95 35.18 6.17
C LEU A 69 -2.54 35.14 6.76
N VAL A 70 -1.82 34.03 6.59
CA VAL A 70 -0.43 33.87 7.04
C VAL A 70 0.58 33.97 5.89
N GLY A 71 0.09 34.36 4.70
CA GLY A 71 0.88 34.49 3.48
C GLY A 71 1.39 33.17 2.92
N TYR A 72 0.73 32.06 3.20
CA TYR A 72 0.98 30.75 2.56
C TYR A 72 0.74 30.87 1.05
N ARG A 73 1.52 30.15 0.29
CA ARG A 73 1.29 30.01 -1.16
C ARG A 73 1.01 28.54 -1.49
N PRO A 74 -0.12 28.23 -2.12
CA PRO A 74 -0.42 26.89 -2.55
C PRO A 74 0.70 26.30 -3.43
N LEU A 75 0.80 24.98 -3.43
CA LEU A 75 1.83 24.27 -4.19
C LEU A 75 1.55 24.31 -5.70
N PRO A 76 2.56 24.08 -6.56
CA PRO A 76 2.39 24.12 -8.00
C PRO A 76 1.28 23.17 -8.47
N GLY A 77 0.39 23.68 -9.32
CA GLY A 77 -0.74 22.90 -9.86
C GLY A 77 -2.07 23.11 -9.14
N TYR A 78 -2.08 23.63 -7.90
CA TYR A 78 -3.31 23.83 -7.12
C TYR A 78 -4.38 24.64 -7.85
N GLU A 79 -4.00 25.79 -8.42
CA GLU A 79 -4.94 26.66 -9.15
C GLU A 79 -5.56 25.97 -10.37
N ARG A 80 -4.82 25.08 -11.02
CA ARG A 80 -5.35 24.29 -12.16
C ARG A 80 -6.41 23.30 -11.69
N VAL A 81 -6.16 22.60 -10.59
CA VAL A 81 -7.13 21.66 -10.00
C VAL A 81 -8.37 22.38 -9.52
N ARG A 82 -8.21 23.52 -8.85
CA ARG A 82 -9.32 24.38 -8.41
C ARG A 82 -10.17 24.88 -9.57
N ALA A 83 -9.54 25.30 -10.66
CA ALA A 83 -10.24 25.77 -11.85
C ALA A 83 -10.99 24.67 -12.61
N ALA A 84 -10.54 23.42 -12.50
CA ALA A 84 -11.22 22.25 -13.07
C ALA A 84 -12.49 21.84 -12.29
N GLY A 85 -12.71 22.40 -11.10
CA GLY A 85 -13.83 22.12 -10.22
C GLY A 85 -13.53 21.02 -9.21
N LEU A 86 -13.83 21.31 -7.93
CA LEU A 86 -13.67 20.35 -6.81
C LEU A 86 -14.86 19.36 -6.71
N HIS A 87 -15.86 19.51 -7.57
CA HIS A 87 -17.06 18.66 -7.62
C HIS A 87 -17.09 17.94 -8.95
N GLY A 88 -16.60 16.72 -9.00
CA GLY A 88 -16.83 15.82 -10.12
C GLY A 88 -18.30 15.33 -10.12
N GLU A 89 -18.96 15.38 -11.27
CA GLU A 89 -20.35 14.89 -11.43
C GLU A 89 -20.49 13.37 -11.22
N ASP A 90 -19.38 12.61 -11.23
CA ASP A 90 -19.37 11.14 -11.21
C ASP A 90 -18.89 10.52 -9.88
N GLY A 91 -18.90 11.26 -8.76
CA GLY A 91 -18.46 10.73 -7.45
C GLY A 91 -16.97 10.36 -7.37
N ASP A 92 -16.18 10.76 -8.35
CA ASP A 92 -14.74 10.57 -8.30
C ASP A 92 -14.09 11.69 -7.48
N HIS A 93 -13.69 11.34 -6.27
CA HIS A 93 -13.04 12.25 -5.33
C HIS A 93 -11.54 12.49 -5.64
N SER A 94 -11.03 12.10 -6.82
CA SER A 94 -9.61 12.23 -7.18
C SER A 94 -9.15 13.68 -7.18
N HIS A 95 -9.95 14.60 -7.74
CA HIS A 95 -9.63 16.05 -7.73
C HIS A 95 -9.60 16.64 -6.32
N VAL A 96 -10.47 16.19 -5.41
CA VAL A 96 -10.48 16.62 -4.01
C VAL A 96 -9.20 16.16 -3.32
N ARG A 97 -8.84 14.88 -3.47
CA ARG A 97 -7.61 14.32 -2.89
C ARG A 97 -6.35 14.98 -3.45
N LEU A 98 -6.34 15.27 -4.76
CA LEU A 98 -5.23 15.99 -5.37
C LEU A 98 -5.13 17.44 -4.84
N ALA A 99 -6.26 18.13 -4.66
CA ALA A 99 -6.27 19.48 -4.06
C ALA A 99 -5.73 19.46 -2.63
N GLU A 100 -6.09 18.44 -1.84
CA GLU A 100 -5.54 18.21 -0.49
C GLU A 100 -4.03 17.95 -0.52
N ALA A 101 -3.55 17.17 -1.49
CA ALA A 101 -2.13 16.92 -1.67
C ALA A 101 -1.34 18.16 -2.09
N LEU A 102 -1.98 19.13 -2.78
CA LEU A 102 -1.38 20.38 -3.23
C LEU A 102 -1.56 21.55 -2.24
N ALA A 103 -2.40 21.40 -1.22
CA ALA A 103 -2.52 22.33 -0.10
C ALA A 103 -2.57 21.55 1.22
N PRO A 104 -1.47 20.86 1.61
CA PRO A 104 -1.46 20.01 2.79
C PRO A 104 -1.71 20.82 4.06
N ARG A 105 -2.67 20.41 4.87
CA ARG A 105 -3.03 21.07 6.14
C ARG A 105 -1.82 21.34 7.04
N ARG A 106 -0.90 20.38 7.13
CA ARG A 106 0.33 20.52 7.93
C ARG A 106 1.25 21.64 7.43
N ASP A 107 1.37 21.79 6.11
CA ASP A 107 2.21 22.83 5.50
C ASP A 107 1.59 24.22 5.74
N VAL A 108 0.27 24.35 5.62
CA VAL A 108 -0.47 25.59 5.94
C VAL A 108 -0.29 25.95 7.42
N ALA A 109 -0.55 25.02 8.33
CA ALA A 109 -0.43 25.23 9.77
C ALA A 109 0.99 25.64 10.20
N ALA A 110 2.01 25.05 9.58
CA ALA A 110 3.41 25.29 9.94
C ALA A 110 4.01 26.54 9.28
N THR A 111 3.30 27.27 8.40
CA THR A 111 3.84 28.35 7.56
C THR A 111 4.64 29.38 8.34
N VAL A 112 4.11 29.91 9.46
CA VAL A 112 4.79 30.92 10.26
C VAL A 112 6.03 30.37 10.97
N ALA A 113 5.92 29.13 11.51
CA ALA A 113 7.02 28.44 12.16
C ALA A 113 8.16 28.15 11.17
N ASN A 114 7.81 27.68 9.96
CA ASN A 114 8.76 27.39 8.90
C ASN A 114 9.53 28.64 8.44
N ARG A 115 8.86 29.77 8.29
CA ARG A 115 9.51 31.03 7.92
C ARG A 115 10.52 31.49 8.95
N ARG A 116 10.26 31.30 10.25
CA ARG A 116 11.19 31.66 11.33
C ARG A 116 12.45 30.80 11.33
N ARG A 117 12.38 29.56 10.80
CA ARG A 117 13.49 28.59 10.75
C ARG A 117 14.13 28.48 9.37
N LYS A 118 13.78 29.37 8.44
CA LYS A 118 14.31 29.36 7.07
C LYS A 118 15.84 29.24 7.06
N GLY A 119 16.37 28.34 6.23
CA GLY A 119 17.81 28.11 6.10
C GLY A 119 18.39 27.09 7.08
N THR A 120 17.57 26.39 7.89
CA THR A 120 18.05 25.31 8.75
C THR A 120 17.84 23.93 8.10
N LEU A 121 18.74 22.97 8.34
CA LEU A 121 18.61 21.61 7.80
C LEU A 121 17.38 20.87 8.38
N ALA A 122 17.14 21.04 9.68
CA ALA A 122 15.98 20.42 10.33
C ALA A 122 14.66 20.85 9.71
N LEU A 123 14.54 22.12 9.27
CA LEU A 123 13.36 22.56 8.53
C LEU A 123 13.19 21.81 7.20
N LEU A 124 14.27 21.49 6.49
CA LEU A 124 14.16 20.78 5.21
C LEU A 124 13.63 19.34 5.41
N GLU A 125 13.97 18.69 6.51
CA GLU A 125 13.42 17.39 6.89
C GLU A 125 11.91 17.48 7.21
N GLU A 126 11.52 18.48 8.00
CA GLU A 126 10.12 18.72 8.34
C GLU A 126 9.26 19.07 7.12
N LEU A 127 9.81 19.83 6.16
CA LEU A 127 9.13 20.12 4.90
C LEU A 127 8.86 18.84 4.07
N ALA A 128 9.78 17.88 4.05
CA ALA A 128 9.53 16.61 3.37
C ALA A 128 8.35 15.87 4.01
N GLY A 129 8.24 15.89 5.33
CA GLY A 129 7.11 15.30 6.06
C GLY A 129 5.79 16.07 5.87
N SER A 130 5.81 17.39 5.92
CA SER A 130 4.60 18.23 5.86
C SER A 130 4.04 18.37 4.44
N VAL A 131 4.90 18.41 3.41
CA VAL A 131 4.54 18.63 2.00
C VAL A 131 4.34 17.34 1.24
N ALA A 132 5.26 16.38 1.41
CA ALA A 132 5.25 15.13 0.65
C ALA A 132 4.84 13.90 1.47
N GLY A 133 4.77 14.01 2.81
CA GLY A 133 4.49 12.88 3.69
C GLY A 133 5.65 11.89 3.79
N TRP A 134 6.86 12.28 3.39
CA TRP A 134 8.02 11.42 3.38
C TRP A 134 8.96 11.69 4.56
N PRO A 135 9.33 10.68 5.35
CA PRO A 135 10.46 10.80 6.26
C PRO A 135 11.71 11.18 5.49
N ALA A 136 12.54 12.05 6.07
CA ALA A 136 13.70 12.56 5.37
C ALA A 136 14.91 12.78 6.29
N ARG A 137 16.09 12.85 5.69
CA ARG A 137 17.34 13.29 6.33
C ARG A 137 18.04 14.30 5.43
N ALA A 138 18.36 15.46 6.00
CA ALA A 138 19.13 16.50 5.35
C ALA A 138 20.62 16.38 5.67
N VAL A 139 21.44 16.41 4.63
CA VAL A 139 22.90 16.28 4.74
C VAL A 139 23.59 17.41 4.01
N GLU A 140 24.48 18.12 4.70
CA GLU A 140 25.43 19.04 4.04
C GLU A 140 26.44 18.23 3.23
N LEU A 141 26.35 18.30 1.91
CA LEU A 141 27.25 17.51 1.02
C LEU A 141 28.70 17.92 1.14
N SER A 142 28.96 19.14 1.61
CA SER A 142 30.31 19.60 1.95
C SER A 142 31.05 18.70 2.95
N ARG A 143 30.30 18.05 3.84
CA ARG A 143 30.88 17.09 4.81
C ARG A 143 31.38 15.81 4.17
N LEU A 144 30.88 15.48 3.00
CA LEU A 144 31.25 14.30 2.21
C LEU A 144 32.34 14.61 1.17
N VAL A 145 32.83 15.86 1.12
CA VAL A 145 33.90 16.26 0.18
C VAL A 145 35.27 16.10 0.87
N ALA A 146 36.10 15.32 0.25
CA ALA A 146 37.50 15.17 0.69
C ALA A 146 38.26 16.47 0.41
N ALA A 147 38.87 17.03 1.46
CA ALA A 147 39.80 18.14 1.33
C ALA A 147 41.19 17.62 1.07
N ASN A 148 41.85 18.08 0.00
CA ASN A 148 43.27 17.78 -0.21
C ASN A 148 44.11 18.41 0.89
N GLN A 149 45.04 17.67 1.44
CA GLN A 149 45.90 18.12 2.48
C GLN A 149 46.93 19.11 1.88
N PRO A 150 46.95 20.38 2.31
CA PRO A 150 47.95 21.31 1.81
C PRO A 150 49.33 20.89 2.29
N VAL A 151 50.34 20.99 1.45
CA VAL A 151 51.75 20.65 1.76
C VAL A 151 52.29 21.45 2.96
N ARG A 152 51.73 22.67 3.21
CA ARG A 152 52.05 23.51 4.38
C ARG A 152 51.13 23.20 5.55
N LEU A 153 51.37 22.11 6.22
CA LEU A 153 50.53 21.68 7.36
C LEU A 153 50.87 22.35 8.68
N TYR A 154 52.04 22.93 8.81
CA TYR A 154 52.59 23.38 10.07
C TYR A 154 52.48 24.89 10.22
N GLY A 155 51.24 25.36 10.34
CA GLY A 155 51.00 26.72 10.83
C GLY A 155 50.93 26.73 12.35
N SER A 156 51.12 27.89 12.94
CA SER A 156 51.11 28.20 14.39
C SER A 156 49.77 28.01 15.12
N GLY A 157 48.95 27.08 14.69
CA GLY A 157 47.62 26.82 15.28
C GLY A 157 47.64 25.65 16.28
N THR A 158 46.65 25.62 17.18
CA THR A 158 46.43 24.48 18.10
C THR A 158 46.20 23.18 17.36
N PRO A 159 46.52 22.01 17.91
CA PRO A 159 46.29 20.71 17.26
C PRO A 159 44.83 20.49 16.76
N ALA A 160 43.86 21.00 17.50
CA ALA A 160 42.45 20.92 17.12
C ALA A 160 42.10 21.80 15.89
N VAL A 161 42.71 22.99 15.76
CA VAL A 161 42.55 23.88 14.60
C VAL A 161 43.26 23.30 13.38
N ASN A 162 44.41 22.71 13.56
CA ASN A 162 45.19 22.06 12.50
C ASN A 162 44.50 20.79 12.01
N ALA A 163 43.92 19.99 12.88
CA ALA A 163 43.11 18.83 12.53
C ALA A 163 41.88 19.21 11.72
N ARG A 164 41.17 20.31 12.10
CA ARG A 164 40.03 20.85 11.33
C ARG A 164 40.45 21.39 9.97
N ARG A 165 41.60 22.07 9.88
CA ARG A 165 42.13 22.60 8.61
C ARG A 165 42.69 21.52 7.70
N SER A 166 43.25 20.46 8.25
CA SER A 166 43.86 19.35 7.49
C SER A 166 42.80 18.43 6.85
N GLY A 167 41.51 18.56 7.24
CA GLY A 167 40.49 17.69 6.72
C GLY A 167 40.60 16.22 7.13
N LEU A 168 41.54 15.87 8.04
CA LEU A 168 41.77 14.51 8.52
C LEU A 168 40.51 13.92 9.18
N GLY A 169 39.65 14.75 9.79
CA GLY A 169 38.41 14.31 10.35
C GLY A 169 37.31 14.00 9.29
N ARG A 170 37.60 14.16 8.00
CA ARG A 170 36.68 13.87 6.88
C ARG A 170 37.09 12.62 6.08
N LEU A 171 38.14 11.95 6.46
CA LEU A 171 38.52 10.68 5.84
C LEU A 171 37.63 9.57 6.38
N ALA A 172 37.22 8.65 5.48
CA ALA A 172 36.50 7.45 5.89
C ALA A 172 37.39 6.62 6.84
N ASP A 173 36.85 6.26 8.00
CA ASP A 173 37.48 5.27 8.85
C ASP A 173 37.06 3.86 8.37
N VAL A 174 37.89 3.28 7.51
CA VAL A 174 37.66 1.93 6.97
C VAL A 174 37.73 0.83 8.04
N ARG A 175 38.15 1.16 9.25
CA ARG A 175 38.09 0.26 10.42
C ARG A 175 36.69 0.23 11.03
N ALA A 176 35.87 1.28 10.81
CA ALA A 176 34.47 1.26 11.18
C ALA A 176 33.74 0.26 10.28
N GLY A 177 33.35 -0.85 10.85
CA GLY A 177 32.85 -2.00 10.09
C GLY A 177 31.58 -1.71 9.23
N ALA A 178 30.74 -0.76 9.65
CA ALA A 178 29.51 -0.39 8.95
C ALA A 178 29.72 0.63 7.81
N GLU A 179 30.85 1.32 7.75
CA GLU A 179 31.11 2.42 6.81
C GLU A 179 30.95 2.04 5.32
N PRO A 180 31.45 0.86 4.85
CA PRO A 180 31.23 0.44 3.47
C PRO A 180 29.75 0.27 3.10
N ASP A 181 28.93 -0.19 4.03
CA ASP A 181 27.51 -0.44 3.82
C ASP A 181 26.68 0.86 3.74
N LEU A 182 27.21 1.95 4.34
CA LEU A 182 26.58 3.27 4.40
C LEU A 182 27.07 4.20 3.30
N ALA A 183 28.14 3.82 2.58
CA ALA A 183 28.81 4.69 1.61
C ALA A 183 27.86 5.14 0.50
N GLY A 184 27.79 6.46 0.29
CA GLY A 184 26.92 7.08 -0.71
C GLY A 184 25.45 7.21 -0.32
N GLY A 185 25.07 6.72 0.86
CA GLY A 185 23.74 6.86 1.42
C GLY A 185 23.62 8.02 2.41
N PRO A 186 22.43 8.21 3.00
CA PRO A 186 22.13 9.32 3.91
C PRO A 186 22.93 9.30 5.21
N PHE A 187 23.48 8.15 5.60
CA PHE A 187 24.24 7.94 6.83
C PHE A 187 25.74 7.70 6.59
N GLY A 188 26.17 7.74 5.32
CA GLY A 188 27.57 7.60 4.97
C GLY A 188 28.39 8.80 5.43
N THR A 189 29.62 8.55 5.90
CA THR A 189 30.57 9.57 6.31
C THR A 189 31.80 9.61 5.40
N ALA A 190 31.88 8.65 4.47
CA ALA A 190 33.02 8.52 3.55
C ALA A 190 33.18 9.73 2.64
N ALA A 191 34.30 10.45 2.81
CA ALA A 191 34.60 11.60 1.97
C ALA A 191 35.12 11.19 0.59
N ARG A 192 34.67 11.89 -0.46
CA ARG A 192 35.08 11.67 -1.85
C ARG A 192 35.48 12.99 -2.52
N SER A 193 36.09 12.90 -3.67
CA SER A 193 36.45 14.07 -4.49
C SER A 193 35.19 14.91 -4.80
N ALA A 194 35.34 16.24 -4.84
CA ALA A 194 34.24 17.13 -5.18
C ALA A 194 33.66 16.80 -6.56
N ASN A 195 32.33 16.81 -6.65
CA ASN A 195 31.61 16.65 -7.90
C ASN A 195 31.11 18.02 -8.39
N VAL A 196 31.38 18.35 -9.64
CA VAL A 196 30.91 19.60 -10.28
C VAL A 196 29.42 19.56 -10.64
N ARG A 197 28.79 18.40 -10.55
CA ARG A 197 27.35 18.27 -10.82
C ARG A 197 26.54 18.85 -9.67
N ARG A 198 25.45 19.54 -10.03
CA ARG A 198 24.53 20.13 -9.06
C ARG A 198 23.69 19.08 -8.35
N ALA A 199 23.45 19.25 -7.04
CA ALA A 199 22.57 18.39 -6.26
C ALA A 199 21.11 18.44 -6.77
N ALA A 200 20.66 19.61 -7.22
CA ALA A 200 19.32 19.81 -7.79
C ALA A 200 19.16 19.35 -9.25
N SER A 201 20.20 18.77 -9.87
CA SER A 201 20.11 18.33 -11.27
C SER A 201 19.09 17.21 -11.48
N SER A 202 18.18 17.38 -12.45
CA SER A 202 17.18 16.38 -12.81
C SER A 202 17.74 15.19 -13.63
N ARG A 203 18.91 15.38 -14.28
CA ARG A 203 19.50 14.32 -15.12
C ARG A 203 20.48 13.43 -14.36
N THR A 204 21.41 14.05 -13.67
CA THR A 204 22.44 13.35 -12.88
C THR A 204 22.79 14.19 -11.67
N GLN A 205 22.40 13.72 -10.51
CA GLN A 205 22.60 14.44 -9.25
C GLN A 205 24.06 14.34 -8.77
N GLY A 206 24.57 15.43 -8.23
CA GLY A 206 25.90 15.50 -7.62
C GLY A 206 25.79 15.32 -6.11
N GLY A 207 26.23 14.17 -5.61
CA GLY A 207 26.22 13.87 -4.16
C GLY A 207 27.42 14.40 -3.36
N HIS A 208 28.36 15.13 -3.99
CA HIS A 208 29.61 15.60 -3.35
C HIS A 208 29.91 17.05 -3.77
N SER A 209 28.88 17.91 -3.73
CA SER A 209 29.02 19.32 -4.04
C SER A 209 29.45 20.10 -2.79
N PRO A 210 30.46 21.00 -2.87
CA PRO A 210 30.89 21.83 -1.72
C PRO A 210 29.82 22.75 -1.19
N ALA A 211 28.89 23.21 -2.04
CA ALA A 211 27.79 24.13 -1.71
C ALA A 211 26.42 23.42 -1.76
N GLY A 212 26.39 22.09 -1.74
CA GLY A 212 25.17 21.31 -1.87
C GLY A 212 24.58 20.88 -0.53
N VAL A 213 23.24 20.78 -0.52
CA VAL A 213 22.48 20.09 0.52
C VAL A 213 21.72 18.96 -0.11
N GLY A 214 21.89 17.73 0.39
CA GLY A 214 21.13 16.56 -0.02
C GLY A 214 20.00 16.30 0.96
N LEU A 215 18.77 16.27 0.46
CA LEU A 215 17.61 15.82 1.21
C LEU A 215 17.29 14.37 0.76
N PHE A 216 17.66 13.42 1.59
CA PHE A 216 17.37 12.01 1.39
C PHE A 216 15.96 11.71 1.87
N VAL A 217 15.11 11.14 1.01
CA VAL A 217 13.69 10.90 1.30
C VAL A 217 13.35 9.41 1.19
N TRP A 218 12.56 8.92 2.13
CA TRP A 218 12.02 7.54 2.11
C TRP A 218 10.58 7.59 1.62
N ARG A 219 10.35 7.04 0.42
CA ARG A 219 9.03 7.01 -0.23
C ARG A 219 8.21 5.79 0.12
N LEU A 220 8.88 4.69 0.53
CA LEU A 220 8.21 3.49 1.00
C LEU A 220 7.84 3.62 2.47
N LYS A 221 6.66 3.09 2.82
CA LYS A 221 6.13 3.06 4.19
C LYS A 221 6.58 1.77 4.89
N PRO A 222 6.87 1.81 6.21
CA PRO A 222 7.14 0.62 7.00
C PRO A 222 5.82 -0.04 7.41
N TYR A 223 5.52 -1.21 6.89
CA TYR A 223 4.35 -2.01 7.25
C TYR A 223 4.70 -3.03 8.31
N ARG A 224 3.91 -3.06 9.36
CA ARG A 224 4.05 -4.01 10.45
C ARG A 224 3.38 -5.34 10.11
N VAL A 225 3.97 -6.43 10.61
CA VAL A 225 3.37 -7.76 10.65
C VAL A 225 3.48 -8.27 12.08
N THR A 226 2.33 -8.52 12.73
CA THR A 226 2.27 -8.79 14.18
C THR A 226 2.04 -10.26 14.47
N ARG A 227 2.98 -10.89 15.20
CA ARG A 227 2.87 -12.30 15.68
C ARG A 227 2.46 -13.28 14.57
N ALA A 228 2.92 -13.04 13.36
CA ALA A 228 2.71 -13.96 12.25
C ALA A 228 3.62 -15.19 12.39
N PRO A 229 3.16 -16.38 11.96
CA PRO A 229 4.04 -17.53 11.91
C PRO A 229 5.13 -17.33 10.86
N ALA A 230 6.38 -17.62 11.22
CA ALA A 230 7.51 -17.65 10.31
C ALA A 230 7.39 -18.87 9.37
N TYR A 231 7.82 -18.72 8.13
CA TYR A 231 7.85 -19.85 7.21
C TYR A 231 9.03 -20.78 7.52
N CYS A 232 8.75 -22.09 7.64
CA CYS A 232 9.77 -23.09 7.88
C CYS A 232 10.36 -23.56 6.55
N VAL A 233 11.60 -23.18 6.29
CA VAL A 233 12.33 -23.59 5.07
C VAL A 233 12.84 -25.03 5.20
N ASP A 234 13.45 -25.35 6.36
CA ASP A 234 13.99 -26.68 6.65
C ASP A 234 13.82 -26.99 8.15
N ARG A 235 12.92 -27.91 8.47
CA ARG A 235 12.63 -28.28 9.85
C ARG A 235 13.78 -29.01 10.51
N ALA A 236 14.49 -29.86 9.78
CA ALA A 236 15.60 -30.64 10.32
C ALA A 236 16.79 -29.76 10.71
N ARG A 237 16.99 -28.67 9.94
CA ARG A 237 18.06 -27.67 10.19
C ARG A 237 17.58 -26.48 10.99
N SER A 238 16.28 -26.40 11.32
CA SER A 238 15.62 -25.28 12.04
C SER A 238 15.84 -23.94 11.36
N LEU A 239 15.59 -23.86 10.04
CA LEU A 239 15.73 -22.68 9.20
C LEU A 239 14.37 -22.07 8.91
N TYR A 240 14.27 -20.74 9.08
CA TYR A 240 13.01 -20.01 8.92
C TYR A 240 13.23 -18.68 8.20
N THR A 241 12.16 -18.15 7.58
CA THR A 241 12.12 -16.76 7.08
C THR A 241 11.08 -15.96 7.87
N PHE A 242 11.30 -14.64 7.98
CA PHE A 242 10.30 -13.72 8.56
C PHE A 242 9.04 -13.69 7.72
N SER A 243 9.17 -13.67 6.39
CA SER A 243 8.02 -13.73 5.50
C SER A 243 7.36 -15.10 5.57
N ILE A 244 6.04 -15.12 5.79
CA ILE A 244 5.23 -16.34 5.78
C ILE A 244 5.14 -16.98 4.38
N LEU A 245 5.46 -16.22 3.32
CA LEU A 245 5.46 -16.70 1.94
C LEU A 245 6.74 -17.46 1.58
N GLY A 246 7.76 -17.42 2.45
CA GLY A 246 9.04 -18.10 2.23
C GLY A 246 10.10 -17.29 1.48
N ASN A 247 9.74 -16.14 0.92
CA ASN A 247 10.66 -15.27 0.21
C ASN A 247 11.56 -14.47 1.15
N ASP A 248 12.68 -14.01 0.62
CA ASP A 248 13.53 -13.05 1.29
C ASP A 248 12.82 -11.70 1.42
N CYS A 249 12.83 -11.16 2.64
CA CYS A 249 12.14 -9.92 2.97
C CYS A 249 13.05 -9.04 3.84
N PRO A 250 13.69 -8.02 3.27
CA PRO A 250 14.53 -7.11 4.04
C PRO A 250 13.75 -6.45 5.18
N LEU A 251 14.31 -6.49 6.39
CA LEU A 251 13.73 -5.85 7.56
C LEU A 251 13.98 -4.35 7.55
N VAL A 252 13.00 -3.58 8.02
CA VAL A 252 13.05 -2.12 8.12
C VAL A 252 12.98 -1.68 9.56
N ALA A 253 13.66 -0.59 9.90
CA ALA A 253 13.53 0.06 11.18
C ALA A 253 12.09 0.57 11.37
N ARG A 254 11.55 0.41 12.59
CA ARG A 254 10.35 1.12 13.01
C ARG A 254 10.76 2.55 13.36
N PRO A 255 10.31 3.58 12.62
CA PRO A 255 10.67 4.96 12.94
C PRO A 255 10.20 5.37 14.34
N VAL A 256 11.07 6.04 15.06
CA VAL A 256 10.76 6.68 16.35
C VAL A 256 10.58 8.18 16.10
N PRO A 257 9.63 8.86 16.75
CA PRO A 257 9.47 10.30 16.62
C PRO A 257 10.75 11.04 17.02
N GLU A 258 11.08 12.10 16.31
CA GLU A 258 12.22 12.94 16.67
C GLU A 258 11.97 13.70 17.99
N PRO A 259 13.00 13.89 18.84
CA PRO A 259 12.83 14.47 20.17
C PRO A 259 12.50 15.97 20.12
N SER A 260 12.83 16.65 19.04
CA SER A 260 12.53 18.09 18.87
C SER A 260 12.55 18.48 17.38
N PRO A 261 11.87 19.59 17.02
CA PRO A 261 11.90 20.11 15.65
C PRO A 261 13.28 20.61 15.17
N ALA A 262 14.24 20.77 16.07
CA ALA A 262 15.61 21.17 15.73
C ALA A 262 16.56 19.97 15.57
N HIS A 263 16.08 18.77 15.82
CA HIS A 263 16.85 17.54 15.68
C HIS A 263 17.06 17.20 14.19
N ILE A 264 18.15 16.57 13.87
CA ILE A 264 18.41 16.01 12.52
C ILE A 264 18.19 14.51 12.58
N ALA A 265 17.39 13.98 11.68
CA ALA A 265 17.01 12.59 11.66
C ALA A 265 18.22 11.65 11.64
N THR A 266 18.20 10.62 12.49
CA THR A 266 19.13 9.48 12.48
C THR A 266 18.48 8.27 11.83
N ALA A 267 19.18 7.14 11.76
CA ALA A 267 18.63 5.91 11.19
C ALA A 267 17.37 5.41 11.92
N ASP A 268 17.21 5.75 13.21
CA ASP A 268 16.07 5.34 14.02
C ASP A 268 14.80 6.16 13.77
N HIS A 269 14.93 7.34 13.14
CA HIS A 269 13.80 8.25 12.86
C HIS A 269 13.18 8.03 11.48
N VAL A 270 13.81 7.20 10.65
CA VAL A 270 13.38 6.92 9.27
C VAL A 270 13.23 5.42 9.04
N PRO A 271 12.41 4.97 8.08
CA PRO A 271 12.24 3.55 7.76
C PRO A 271 13.45 3.01 6.98
N ALA A 272 14.64 3.04 7.59
CA ALA A 272 15.87 2.54 7.00
C ALA A 272 15.89 1.01 6.99
N TYR A 273 16.48 0.41 5.95
CA TYR A 273 16.76 -1.03 5.93
C TYR A 273 17.78 -1.39 7.01
N LEU A 274 17.47 -2.41 7.80
CA LEU A 274 18.38 -2.92 8.82
C LEU A 274 19.55 -3.67 8.15
N ARG A 275 20.78 -3.16 8.34
CA ARG A 275 21.98 -3.77 7.79
C ARG A 275 22.68 -4.63 8.85
N ARG A 276 23.33 -5.73 8.42
CA ARG A 276 23.93 -6.73 9.33
C ARG A 276 24.86 -6.10 10.37
N ARG A 277 25.82 -5.30 9.94
CA ARG A 277 26.82 -4.70 10.84
C ARG A 277 26.22 -3.67 11.78
N GLN A 278 25.39 -2.78 11.23
CA GLN A 278 24.70 -1.76 12.01
C GLN A 278 23.80 -2.39 13.07
N LEU A 279 23.04 -3.45 12.69
CA LEU A 279 22.19 -4.16 13.63
C LEU A 279 23.02 -4.91 14.70
N ALA A 280 24.18 -5.45 14.34
CA ALA A 280 25.05 -6.13 15.32
C ALA A 280 25.58 -5.18 16.40
N GLU A 281 25.81 -3.90 16.06
CA GLU A 281 26.26 -2.85 16.98
C GLU A 281 25.11 -2.28 17.81
N GLY A 282 23.88 -2.14 17.22
CA GLY A 282 22.68 -1.54 17.82
C GLY A 282 21.51 -2.50 17.99
N LEU A 283 21.73 -3.78 18.30
CA LEU A 283 20.67 -4.78 18.41
C LEU A 283 19.58 -4.39 19.43
N ALA A 284 19.96 -3.77 20.54
CA ALA A 284 19.05 -3.34 21.58
C ALA A 284 18.04 -2.26 21.14
N ASP A 285 18.39 -1.46 20.14
CA ASP A 285 17.53 -0.38 19.65
C ASP A 285 16.44 -0.92 18.70
N HIS A 286 16.68 -2.07 18.08
CA HIS A 286 15.79 -2.64 17.07
C HIS A 286 15.06 -3.92 17.49
N TYR A 287 15.58 -4.65 18.49
CA TYR A 287 14.98 -5.91 18.96
C TYR A 287 14.20 -5.76 20.25
N GLY A 288 12.99 -6.31 20.30
CA GLY A 288 12.16 -6.38 21.49
C GLY A 288 10.73 -5.88 21.29
N PRO A 289 9.86 -5.99 22.32
CA PRO A 289 8.50 -5.49 22.27
C PRO A 289 8.45 -3.99 21.94
N GLY A 290 7.66 -3.63 20.92
CA GLY A 290 7.54 -2.24 20.49
C GLY A 290 8.71 -1.72 19.65
N ARG A 291 9.73 -2.53 19.38
CA ARG A 291 10.88 -2.22 18.51
C ARG A 291 10.61 -2.66 17.06
N SER A 292 11.66 -2.68 16.24
CA SER A 292 11.57 -3.00 14.82
C SER A 292 11.17 -4.45 14.56
N PHE A 293 11.65 -5.41 15.38
CA PHE A 293 11.26 -6.80 15.25
C PHE A 293 11.37 -7.60 16.56
N THR A 294 10.65 -8.72 16.62
CA THR A 294 10.74 -9.72 17.70
C THR A 294 10.62 -11.13 17.13
N ILE A 295 11.25 -12.09 17.80
CA ILE A 295 11.17 -13.52 17.49
C ILE A 295 10.64 -14.24 18.73
N ARG A 296 9.63 -15.07 18.58
CA ARG A 296 9.05 -15.93 19.61
C ARG A 296 9.04 -17.38 19.14
N ARG A 297 9.17 -18.30 20.07
CA ARG A 297 9.15 -19.74 19.76
C ARG A 297 8.12 -20.48 20.62
N ASP A 298 7.58 -21.54 20.07
CA ASP A 298 6.73 -22.50 20.78
C ASP A 298 5.49 -21.87 21.46
N GLY A 299 4.91 -20.83 20.84
CA GLY A 299 3.72 -20.16 21.33
C GLY A 299 3.93 -19.31 22.60
N ARG A 300 5.18 -19.18 23.08
CA ARG A 300 5.48 -18.36 24.27
C ARG A 300 5.26 -16.87 23.98
N ASP A 301 4.79 -16.14 24.99
CA ASP A 301 4.60 -14.69 24.88
C ASP A 301 5.94 -13.93 24.96
N GLU A 302 6.90 -14.49 25.68
CA GLU A 302 8.23 -13.90 25.80
C GLU A 302 9.03 -14.07 24.52
N PRO A 303 9.67 -13.00 24.02
CA PRO A 303 10.59 -13.10 22.89
C PRO A 303 11.86 -13.90 23.26
N VAL A 304 12.55 -14.42 22.27
CA VAL A 304 13.87 -15.02 22.44
C VAL A 304 14.79 -14.00 23.15
N PRO A 305 15.54 -14.37 24.20
CA PRO A 305 16.45 -13.45 24.87
C PRO A 305 17.46 -12.81 23.91
N MET A 306 17.71 -11.52 24.07
CA MET A 306 18.66 -10.80 23.21
C MET A 306 20.10 -11.38 23.30
N SER A 307 20.47 -11.92 24.47
CA SER A 307 21.76 -12.60 24.67
C SER A 307 21.98 -13.82 23.76
N ASP A 308 20.90 -14.42 23.32
CA ASP A 308 20.94 -15.63 22.50
C ASP A 308 20.98 -15.30 20.99
N LEU A 309 20.78 -14.01 20.64
CA LEU A 309 20.74 -13.56 19.25
C LEU A 309 22.14 -13.23 18.73
N VAL A 310 22.38 -13.59 17.49
CA VAL A 310 23.58 -13.22 16.74
C VAL A 310 23.21 -12.75 15.35
N VAL A 311 23.70 -11.60 14.93
CA VAL A 311 23.51 -11.12 13.56
C VAL A 311 24.58 -11.77 12.67
N ALA A 312 24.14 -12.43 11.60
CA ALA A 312 25.02 -13.18 10.71
C ALA A 312 24.53 -13.11 9.26
N ASP A 313 25.40 -13.41 8.33
CA ASP A 313 25.04 -13.63 6.92
C ASP A 313 24.47 -15.05 6.75
N LEU A 314 23.19 -15.14 6.45
CA LEU A 314 22.51 -16.42 6.18
C LEU A 314 22.31 -16.67 4.67
N SER A 315 23.08 -16.04 3.81
CA SER A 315 23.14 -16.36 2.39
C SER A 315 23.47 -17.84 2.19
N ASP A 316 22.74 -18.49 1.29
CA ASP A 316 22.86 -19.94 1.00
C ASP A 316 22.74 -20.84 2.25
N TRP A 317 22.30 -20.28 3.39
CA TRP A 317 22.17 -20.99 4.65
C TRP A 317 23.47 -21.66 5.13
N ARG A 318 24.63 -21.05 4.86
CA ARG A 318 25.95 -21.59 5.20
C ARG A 318 26.33 -21.40 6.67
N TYR A 319 25.91 -20.29 7.27
CA TYR A 319 26.23 -20.00 8.66
C TYR A 319 25.50 -20.97 9.61
N ARG A 320 26.21 -21.46 10.61
CA ARG A 320 25.70 -22.36 11.66
C ARG A 320 25.79 -21.68 13.01
N PRO A 321 24.66 -21.30 13.64
CA PRO A 321 24.71 -20.74 14.99
C PRO A 321 25.18 -21.78 16.01
N ARG A 322 25.76 -21.33 17.11
CA ARG A 322 26.11 -22.20 18.23
C ARG A 322 24.87 -22.81 18.84
N ARG A 323 25.04 -23.86 19.66
CA ARG A 323 23.90 -24.68 20.14
C ARG A 323 22.75 -23.88 20.77
N ASP A 324 23.08 -22.85 21.52
CA ASP A 324 22.12 -22.03 22.27
C ASP A 324 21.76 -20.70 21.54
N GLN A 325 22.37 -20.43 20.39
CA GLN A 325 22.20 -19.18 19.65
C GLN A 325 21.09 -19.25 18.59
N VAL A 326 20.57 -18.08 18.25
CA VAL A 326 19.67 -17.85 17.14
C VAL A 326 20.31 -16.81 16.23
N ALA A 327 20.62 -17.20 15.00
CA ALA A 327 21.19 -16.29 14.01
C ALA A 327 20.08 -15.58 13.23
N ILE A 328 20.28 -14.29 12.97
CA ILE A 328 19.35 -13.43 12.23
C ILE A 328 20.10 -12.74 11.10
N ASP A 329 19.51 -12.75 9.94
CA ASP A 329 19.94 -11.96 8.80
C ASP A 329 18.86 -10.91 8.45
N PRO A 330 19.05 -9.63 8.82
CA PRO A 330 18.04 -8.61 8.55
C PRO A 330 17.93 -8.22 7.07
N VAL A 331 18.98 -8.47 6.29
CA VAL A 331 19.00 -8.13 4.84
C VAL A 331 18.16 -9.09 4.03
N LEU A 332 18.19 -10.37 4.39
CA LEU A 332 17.41 -11.42 3.73
C LEU A 332 16.13 -11.77 4.50
N GLY A 333 15.96 -11.31 5.74
CA GLY A 333 14.83 -11.69 6.59
C GLY A 333 14.86 -13.18 6.93
N ARG A 334 16.03 -13.73 7.29
CA ARG A 334 16.23 -15.17 7.58
C ARG A 334 16.58 -15.39 9.04
N ILE A 335 16.19 -16.57 9.56
CA ILE A 335 16.43 -16.98 10.96
C ILE A 335 16.96 -18.42 10.96
N ALA A 336 18.02 -18.68 11.71
CA ALA A 336 18.53 -20.03 11.93
C ALA A 336 18.73 -20.31 13.42
N PHE A 337 18.22 -21.44 13.90
CA PHE A 337 18.33 -21.83 15.31
C PHE A 337 19.44 -22.85 15.53
N GLY A 338 20.17 -22.70 16.63
CA GLY A 338 21.09 -23.70 17.12
C GLY A 338 20.34 -24.93 17.68
N SER A 339 21.02 -26.06 17.82
CA SER A 339 20.38 -27.34 18.16
C SER A 339 19.63 -27.36 19.49
N ARG A 340 20.04 -26.56 20.50
CA ARG A 340 19.34 -26.45 21.78
C ARG A 340 18.25 -25.39 21.78
N SER A 341 18.38 -24.37 20.91
CA SER A 341 17.38 -23.31 20.76
C SER A 341 16.30 -23.64 19.73
N ALA A 342 16.39 -24.78 19.06
CA ALA A 342 15.46 -25.23 18.03
C ALA A 342 14.00 -25.24 18.52
N PRO A 343 13.07 -24.63 17.77
CA PRO A 343 11.65 -24.61 18.12
C PRO A 343 11.02 -25.99 17.93
N ARG A 344 10.11 -26.35 18.82
CA ARG A 344 9.36 -27.64 18.77
C ARG A 344 8.03 -27.48 18.02
N GLN A 345 7.30 -26.41 18.28
CA GLN A 345 5.98 -26.15 17.70
C GLN A 345 6.03 -25.17 16.53
N GLY A 346 6.93 -24.17 16.59
CA GLY A 346 7.06 -23.18 15.55
C GLY A 346 7.70 -21.88 16.02
N VAL A 347 7.78 -20.94 15.09
CA VAL A 347 8.33 -19.61 15.31
C VAL A 347 7.29 -18.58 14.93
N TRP A 348 7.11 -17.55 15.78
CA TRP A 348 6.27 -16.39 15.52
C TRP A 348 7.11 -15.14 15.52
N VAL A 349 6.87 -14.29 14.54
CA VAL A 349 7.63 -13.07 14.34
C VAL A 349 6.73 -11.84 14.35
N THR A 350 7.26 -10.75 14.86
CA THR A 350 6.74 -9.40 14.59
C THR A 350 7.86 -8.65 13.91
N TYR A 351 7.59 -8.00 12.79
CA TYR A 351 8.61 -7.28 12.04
C TYR A 351 7.98 -6.16 11.20
N HIS A 352 8.84 -5.34 10.59
CA HIS A 352 8.42 -4.32 9.64
C HIS A 352 9.09 -4.58 8.29
N HIS A 353 8.32 -4.45 7.22
CA HIS A 353 8.79 -4.49 5.85
C HIS A 353 8.38 -3.22 5.11
N ALA A 354 9.10 -2.85 4.05
CA ALA A 354 8.78 -1.68 3.26
C ALA A 354 7.80 -2.02 2.13
N PHE A 355 6.85 -1.12 1.87
CA PHE A 355 5.96 -1.19 0.71
C PHE A 355 5.50 0.20 0.29
N ALA A 356 4.98 0.35 -0.95
CA ALA A 356 4.69 1.66 -1.51
C ALA A 356 3.42 2.30 -0.94
N ASP A 357 2.33 1.53 -0.81
CA ASP A 357 1.03 2.04 -0.35
C ASP A 357 0.16 0.94 0.28
N ASP A 358 -1.02 1.34 0.79
CA ASP A 358 -2.04 0.50 1.38
C ASP A 358 -2.76 -0.35 0.31
N LEU A 359 -2.04 -1.33 -0.22
CA LEU A 359 -2.45 -2.20 -1.31
C LEU A 359 -2.32 -3.67 -0.90
N GLY A 360 -3.37 -4.47 -1.12
CA GLY A 360 -3.40 -5.87 -0.74
C GLY A 360 -3.64 -6.13 0.75
N GLY A 361 -3.44 -7.36 1.23
CA GLY A 361 -3.61 -7.72 2.64
C GLY A 361 -2.52 -7.14 3.53
N GLY A 362 -2.87 -6.26 4.49
CA GLY A 362 -1.93 -5.58 5.38
C GLY A 362 -2.55 -5.16 6.71
N GLU A 363 -1.71 -4.85 7.71
CA GLU A 363 -2.14 -4.36 9.03
C GLU A 363 -2.38 -2.84 9.06
N TYR A 364 -2.81 -2.23 7.98
CA TYR A 364 -3.15 -0.81 7.89
C TYR A 364 -4.64 -0.58 8.12
N PRO A 365 -5.07 0.65 8.54
CA PRO A 365 -6.48 0.99 8.73
C PRO A 365 -7.25 0.88 7.41
N ARG A 366 -8.45 0.31 7.47
CA ARG A 366 -9.37 0.19 6.34
C ARG A 366 -10.75 0.73 6.74
N GLU A 367 -11.40 1.40 5.81
CA GLU A 367 -12.80 1.79 5.99
C GLU A 367 -13.67 0.54 6.01
N ARG A 368 -14.52 0.41 7.02
CA ARG A 368 -15.42 -0.72 7.22
C ARG A 368 -16.80 -0.23 7.56
N GLU A 369 -17.75 -0.66 6.76
CA GLU A 369 -19.15 -0.49 7.05
C GLU A 369 -19.72 -1.84 7.49
N THR A 370 -20.15 -1.93 8.74
CA THR A 370 -20.88 -3.11 9.23
C THR A 370 -22.34 -2.71 9.34
N PRO A 371 -23.23 -3.27 8.49
CA PRO A 371 -24.65 -3.01 8.61
C PRO A 371 -25.16 -3.40 9.99
N ALA A 372 -26.07 -2.61 10.57
CA ALA A 372 -26.64 -2.88 11.89
C ALA A 372 -27.35 -4.25 11.98
N SER A 373 -27.79 -4.78 10.84
CA SER A 373 -28.41 -6.10 10.71
C SER A 373 -27.44 -7.27 10.61
N ALA A 374 -26.11 -7.00 10.54
CA ALA A 374 -25.11 -8.06 10.35
C ALA A 374 -24.76 -8.78 11.66
N THR A 375 -24.68 -10.10 11.59
CA THR A 375 -24.20 -10.92 12.70
C THR A 375 -22.72 -11.23 12.52
N VAL A 376 -21.89 -10.96 13.55
CA VAL A 376 -20.42 -11.08 13.48
C VAL A 376 -19.96 -12.36 14.21
N TYR A 377 -19.27 -13.22 13.48
CA TYR A 377 -18.63 -14.45 13.95
C TYR A 377 -17.12 -14.26 14.00
N ARG A 378 -16.54 -14.24 15.19
CA ARG A 378 -15.11 -13.98 15.38
C ARG A 378 -14.30 -15.26 15.35
N VAL A 379 -13.16 -15.20 14.63
CA VAL A 379 -12.22 -16.31 14.45
C VAL A 379 -10.84 -15.93 14.99
N GLY A 380 -10.25 -16.81 15.81
CA GLY A 380 -8.89 -16.60 16.28
C GLY A 380 -8.61 -17.15 17.67
N PRO A 381 -7.39 -16.98 18.19
CA PRO A 381 -7.06 -17.36 19.56
C PRO A 381 -7.88 -16.56 20.55
N GLY A 382 -8.63 -17.26 21.42
CA GLY A 382 -9.55 -16.63 22.40
C GLY A 382 -10.89 -16.17 21.84
N ALA A 383 -11.13 -16.30 20.53
CA ALA A 383 -12.44 -16.09 19.90
C ALA A 383 -13.31 -17.36 20.01
N PRO A 384 -14.65 -17.25 19.83
CA PRO A 384 -15.55 -18.41 19.85
C PRO A 384 -15.17 -19.50 18.84
N HIS A 385 -14.66 -19.11 17.67
CA HIS A 385 -14.25 -20.02 16.61
C HIS A 385 -12.74 -19.96 16.41
N ARG A 386 -12.13 -21.14 16.20
CA ARG A 386 -10.69 -21.25 15.89
C ARG A 386 -10.41 -21.35 14.39
N ARG A 387 -11.39 -21.79 13.62
CA ARG A 387 -11.30 -21.99 12.18
C ARG A 387 -12.35 -21.14 11.45
N ILE A 388 -12.02 -20.73 10.25
CA ILE A 388 -12.94 -19.97 9.38
C ILE A 388 -14.14 -20.84 9.01
N ALA A 389 -13.89 -22.12 8.68
CA ALA A 389 -14.93 -23.08 8.35
C ALA A 389 -15.95 -23.28 9.49
N ASP A 390 -15.49 -23.29 10.75
CA ASP A 390 -16.37 -23.43 11.91
C ASP A 390 -17.29 -22.22 12.09
N ALA A 391 -16.75 -21.01 11.89
CA ALA A 391 -17.51 -19.77 11.95
C ALA A 391 -18.55 -19.68 10.82
N TYR A 392 -18.18 -20.11 9.60
CA TYR A 392 -19.09 -20.22 8.48
C TYR A 392 -20.22 -21.23 8.76
N GLY A 393 -19.88 -22.40 9.30
CA GLY A 393 -20.87 -23.42 9.70
C GLY A 393 -21.88 -22.88 10.73
N ALA A 394 -21.39 -22.17 11.76
CA ALA A 394 -22.23 -21.56 12.77
C ALA A 394 -23.18 -20.51 12.17
N TRP A 395 -22.70 -19.64 11.28
CA TRP A 395 -23.55 -18.71 10.55
C TRP A 395 -24.63 -19.42 9.74
N ARG A 396 -24.28 -20.50 9.04
CA ARG A 396 -25.25 -21.32 8.24
C ARG A 396 -26.31 -21.94 9.11
N GLU A 397 -25.96 -22.47 10.29
CA GLU A 397 -26.89 -23.04 11.26
C GLU A 397 -27.85 -21.97 11.81
N ASP A 398 -27.31 -20.81 12.20
CA ASP A 398 -28.09 -19.68 12.70
C ASP A 398 -29.05 -19.15 11.64
N ARG A 399 -28.59 -19.07 10.40
CA ARG A 399 -29.38 -18.63 9.25
C ARG A 399 -30.57 -19.59 8.98
N ARG A 400 -30.29 -20.91 8.94
CA ARG A 400 -31.33 -21.92 8.77
C ARG A 400 -32.30 -21.98 9.93
N GLY A 401 -31.82 -21.73 11.14
CA GLY A 401 -32.62 -21.65 12.36
C GLY A 401 -33.40 -20.35 12.54
N GLY A 402 -33.28 -19.40 11.64
CA GLY A 402 -33.93 -18.06 11.72
C GLY A 402 -33.39 -17.18 12.87
N ARG A 403 -32.21 -17.51 13.42
CA ARG A 403 -31.57 -16.76 14.53
C ARG A 403 -30.80 -15.53 14.04
N CYS A 404 -30.44 -15.47 12.76
CA CYS A 404 -29.77 -14.33 12.16
C CYS A 404 -30.34 -13.98 10.78
N GLY A 405 -30.09 -12.74 10.34
CA GLY A 405 -30.47 -12.26 9.00
C GLY A 405 -29.53 -12.80 7.89
N PRO A 406 -29.74 -12.37 6.64
CA PRO A 406 -28.95 -12.82 5.50
C PRO A 406 -27.51 -12.26 5.51
N HIS A 407 -27.21 -11.30 6.37
CA HIS A 407 -25.89 -10.68 6.48
C HIS A 407 -25.03 -11.37 7.54
N GLY A 408 -24.02 -12.13 7.11
CA GLY A 408 -23.02 -12.75 7.98
C GLY A 408 -21.65 -12.12 7.79
N VAL A 409 -20.97 -11.84 8.91
CA VAL A 409 -19.60 -11.33 8.92
C VAL A 409 -18.71 -12.31 9.67
N ILE A 410 -17.71 -12.85 9.00
CA ILE A 410 -16.65 -13.67 9.61
C ILE A 410 -15.43 -12.77 9.79
N GLU A 411 -15.13 -12.40 11.04
CA GLU A 411 -14.04 -11.48 11.38
C GLU A 411 -12.85 -12.24 11.99
N ILE A 412 -11.70 -12.19 11.28
CA ILE A 412 -10.46 -12.87 11.72
C ILE A 412 -9.63 -11.91 12.57
N THR A 413 -9.42 -12.25 13.83
CA THR A 413 -8.94 -11.34 14.88
C THR A 413 -7.43 -11.32 15.07
N HIS A 414 -6.63 -12.04 14.27
CA HIS A 414 -5.18 -12.06 14.41
C HIS A 414 -4.45 -12.34 13.08
N SER A 415 -3.17 -11.98 13.02
CA SER A 415 -2.29 -12.19 11.86
C SER A 415 -1.75 -13.64 11.80
N GLY A 416 -2.61 -14.62 11.98
CA GLY A 416 -2.27 -16.05 11.93
C GLY A 416 -2.32 -16.64 10.53
N ALA A 417 -1.83 -17.89 10.42
CA ALA A 417 -2.01 -18.70 9.21
C ALA A 417 -3.13 -19.71 9.41
N TYR A 418 -4.08 -19.71 8.49
CA TYR A 418 -5.20 -20.64 8.42
C TYR A 418 -4.97 -21.59 7.26
N GLN A 419 -4.75 -22.85 7.59
CA GLN A 419 -4.62 -23.92 6.60
C GLN A 419 -5.91 -24.71 6.59
N GLU A 420 -6.83 -24.28 5.76
CA GLU A 420 -8.20 -24.81 5.69
C GLU A 420 -8.64 -24.91 4.24
N GLN A 421 -9.45 -25.92 3.95
CA GLN A 421 -10.27 -25.93 2.75
C GLN A 421 -11.53 -25.10 3.04
N LEU A 422 -11.80 -24.11 2.20
CA LEU A 422 -12.92 -23.19 2.37
C LEU A 422 -13.92 -23.36 1.22
N ASP A 423 -15.11 -23.86 1.58
CA ASP A 423 -16.24 -24.01 0.67
C ASP A 423 -17.39 -23.12 1.18
N PHE A 424 -17.70 -22.06 0.43
CA PHE A 424 -18.81 -21.14 0.72
C PHE A 424 -19.98 -21.42 -0.23
N ASP A 425 -20.91 -22.27 0.22
CA ASP A 425 -22.14 -22.57 -0.51
C ASP A 425 -23.21 -21.55 -0.10
N LEU A 426 -23.50 -20.60 -0.99
CA LEU A 426 -24.39 -19.49 -0.73
C LEU A 426 -25.83 -19.78 -1.19
N GLU A 427 -26.79 -19.37 -0.38
CA GLU A 427 -28.22 -19.44 -0.68
C GLU A 427 -28.77 -18.09 -1.18
N PRO A 428 -29.96 -18.06 -1.79
CA PRO A 428 -30.57 -16.81 -2.25
C PRO A 428 -30.63 -15.73 -1.17
N GLY A 429 -30.17 -14.52 -1.51
CA GLY A 429 -30.16 -13.36 -0.62
C GLY A 429 -29.02 -13.32 0.40
N ASP A 430 -28.17 -14.33 0.46
CA ASP A 430 -27.03 -14.34 1.36
C ASP A 430 -26.04 -13.21 1.03
N ARG A 431 -25.56 -12.55 2.07
CA ARG A 431 -24.50 -11.53 2.02
C ARG A 431 -23.45 -11.90 3.02
N LEU A 432 -22.38 -12.53 2.55
CA LEU A 432 -21.27 -12.99 3.38
C LEU A 432 -20.09 -12.04 3.25
N GLU A 433 -19.57 -11.58 4.38
CA GLU A 433 -18.31 -10.86 4.46
C GLU A 433 -17.29 -11.68 5.24
N VAL A 434 -16.12 -11.94 4.65
CA VAL A 434 -14.97 -12.55 5.33
C VAL A 434 -13.87 -11.50 5.38
N ARG A 435 -13.57 -11.03 6.59
CA ARG A 435 -12.65 -9.90 6.76
C ARG A 435 -11.59 -10.09 7.83
N ALA A 436 -10.50 -9.40 7.65
CA ALA A 436 -9.52 -9.21 8.70
C ALA A 436 -9.99 -8.15 9.70
N ALA A 437 -9.78 -8.38 10.99
CA ALA A 437 -9.98 -7.34 12.02
C ALA A 437 -8.96 -6.20 11.83
N GLU A 438 -9.21 -5.06 12.48
CA GLU A 438 -8.31 -3.92 12.41
C GLU A 438 -6.92 -4.25 12.94
N GLY A 439 -5.89 -3.80 12.19
CA GLY A 439 -4.51 -4.07 12.57
C GLY A 439 -4.10 -5.55 12.47
N THR A 440 -4.83 -6.36 11.69
CA THR A 440 -4.48 -7.77 11.46
C THR A 440 -4.27 -8.07 9.97
N ARG A 441 -3.41 -9.05 9.71
CA ARG A 441 -3.08 -9.58 8.38
C ARG A 441 -3.18 -11.10 8.39
N PRO A 442 -4.38 -11.69 8.36
CA PRO A 442 -4.55 -13.13 8.31
C PRO A 442 -4.06 -13.69 6.98
N VAL A 443 -3.46 -14.87 7.03
CA VAL A 443 -2.96 -15.58 5.86
C VAL A 443 -3.76 -16.88 5.70
N ILE A 444 -4.45 -17.01 4.60
CA ILE A 444 -5.16 -18.25 4.22
C ILE A 444 -4.23 -19.03 3.30
N ARG A 445 -3.87 -20.25 3.72
CA ARG A 445 -2.99 -21.14 2.96
C ARG A 445 -3.81 -22.29 2.38
N LEU A 446 -4.04 -22.21 1.09
CA LEU A 446 -4.78 -23.23 0.33
C LEU A 446 -3.79 -24.27 -0.21
N LEU A 447 -3.17 -25.04 0.68
CA LEU A 447 -2.21 -26.09 0.32
C LEU A 447 -2.80 -27.46 0.61
N ASP A 448 -2.78 -28.33 -0.39
CA ASP A 448 -3.00 -29.76 -0.20
C ASP A 448 -1.67 -30.54 -0.26
N TRP A 449 -1.31 -31.15 0.85
CA TRP A 449 -0.14 -32.03 0.97
C TRP A 449 -0.48 -33.49 0.75
N TYR A 450 -1.76 -33.87 0.76
CA TYR A 450 -2.20 -35.26 0.87
C TYR A 450 -3.22 -35.72 -0.16
N SER A 451 -3.89 -34.83 -0.88
CA SER A 451 -4.88 -35.20 -1.87
C SER A 451 -4.61 -34.50 -3.22
N ASN A 452 -4.75 -35.28 -4.29
CA ASN A 452 -4.69 -34.78 -5.67
C ASN A 452 -5.94 -33.92 -6.04
N ARG A 453 -6.67 -33.40 -5.03
CA ARG A 453 -7.86 -32.56 -5.24
C ARG A 453 -7.46 -31.11 -5.37
N PRO A 454 -8.13 -30.34 -6.20
CA PRO A 454 -7.95 -28.90 -6.27
C PRO A 454 -8.51 -28.24 -5.00
N ASP A 455 -7.67 -27.98 -4.02
CA ASP A 455 -8.02 -27.21 -2.84
C ASP A 455 -7.96 -25.72 -3.19
N ALA A 456 -9.06 -25.23 -3.74
CA ALA A 456 -9.31 -23.81 -3.92
C ALA A 456 -10.23 -23.31 -2.81
N LEU A 457 -10.27 -21.99 -2.60
CA LEU A 457 -11.37 -21.36 -1.89
C LEU A 457 -12.56 -21.34 -2.86
N ASN A 458 -13.58 -22.16 -2.59
CA ASN A 458 -14.73 -22.30 -3.46
C ASN A 458 -15.88 -21.39 -3.01
N ILE A 459 -16.43 -20.65 -3.95
CA ILE A 459 -17.65 -19.84 -3.77
C ILE A 459 -18.68 -20.39 -4.74
N ARG A 460 -19.74 -20.96 -4.21
CA ARG A 460 -20.78 -21.60 -5.01
C ARG A 460 -22.15 -21.01 -4.70
N ALA A 461 -22.99 -20.88 -5.72
CA ALA A 461 -24.40 -20.59 -5.56
C ALA A 461 -25.23 -21.65 -6.23
N SER A 462 -26.37 -22.04 -5.61
CA SER A 462 -27.30 -23.01 -6.21
C SER A 462 -28.07 -22.37 -7.39
N GLN A 463 -28.52 -23.20 -8.33
CA GLN A 463 -29.30 -22.74 -9.49
C GLN A 463 -30.61 -22.03 -9.12
N GLU A 464 -31.12 -22.26 -7.92
CA GLU A 464 -32.31 -21.57 -7.38
C GLU A 464 -32.10 -20.09 -7.19
N CYS A 465 -30.84 -19.63 -7.08
CA CYS A 465 -30.48 -18.22 -6.94
C CYS A 465 -30.73 -17.38 -8.21
N SER A 466 -30.97 -17.99 -9.35
CA SER A 466 -31.10 -17.28 -10.64
C SER A 466 -32.49 -16.62 -10.87
N ALA A 467 -33.53 -16.99 -10.09
CA ALA A 467 -34.92 -16.71 -10.49
C ALA A 467 -35.46 -15.33 -10.07
N ASP A 468 -34.93 -14.63 -9.05
CA ASP A 468 -35.63 -13.52 -8.41
C ASP A 468 -34.83 -12.23 -8.14
N GLY A 469 -33.71 -11.98 -8.80
CA GLY A 469 -32.87 -10.79 -8.50
C GLY A 469 -32.24 -10.78 -7.08
N ASN A 470 -32.36 -11.89 -6.35
CA ASN A 470 -31.85 -12.09 -4.98
C ASN A 470 -30.56 -12.92 -4.96
N ALA A 471 -29.71 -12.73 -5.97
CA ALA A 471 -28.45 -13.46 -6.08
C ALA A 471 -27.52 -13.15 -4.90
N PRO A 472 -26.84 -14.17 -4.34
CA PRO A 472 -25.99 -13.99 -3.17
C PRO A 472 -24.74 -13.18 -3.48
N ARG A 473 -24.18 -12.53 -2.45
CA ARG A 473 -22.98 -11.69 -2.58
C ARG A 473 -21.94 -12.09 -1.54
N ILE A 474 -20.68 -12.03 -1.93
CA ILE A 474 -19.55 -12.24 -1.02
C ILE A 474 -18.53 -11.11 -1.12
N LEU A 475 -18.05 -10.65 0.03
CA LEU A 475 -16.96 -9.69 0.17
C LEU A 475 -15.81 -10.34 0.93
N LEU A 476 -14.62 -10.31 0.36
CA LEU A 476 -13.36 -10.64 1.02
C LEU A 476 -12.59 -9.35 1.26
N ASP A 477 -12.19 -9.06 2.52
CA ASP A 477 -11.53 -7.81 2.89
C ASP A 477 -10.30 -8.03 3.75
N GLY A 478 -9.16 -7.51 3.29
CA GLY A 478 -7.90 -7.49 4.05
C GLY A 478 -7.18 -8.83 4.18
N LEU A 479 -7.47 -9.77 3.31
CA LEU A 479 -6.95 -11.13 3.37
C LEU A 479 -5.71 -11.31 2.47
N LEU A 480 -4.75 -12.10 2.95
CA LEU A 480 -3.68 -12.64 2.11
C LEU A 480 -3.93 -14.11 1.87
N VAL A 481 -4.13 -14.48 0.61
CA VAL A 481 -4.39 -15.86 0.18
C VAL A 481 -3.17 -16.37 -0.60
N THR A 482 -2.62 -17.48 -0.17
CA THR A 482 -1.48 -18.16 -0.81
C THR A 482 -1.80 -19.62 -1.07
N GLY A 483 -1.20 -20.22 -2.07
CA GLY A 483 -1.55 -21.53 -2.59
C GLY A 483 -2.52 -21.39 -3.76
N ARG A 484 -3.42 -22.36 -3.92
CA ARG A 484 -4.38 -22.36 -5.04
C ARG A 484 -5.33 -21.16 -5.01
N GLY A 485 -5.90 -20.81 -6.18
CA GLY A 485 -6.73 -19.63 -6.34
C GLY A 485 -8.17 -19.78 -5.82
N LEU A 486 -8.93 -18.70 -5.97
CA LEU A 486 -10.37 -18.69 -5.76
C LEU A 486 -11.09 -19.30 -6.97
N HIS A 487 -12.13 -20.10 -6.70
CA HIS A 487 -13.01 -20.66 -7.72
C HIS A 487 -14.46 -20.26 -7.46
N VAL A 488 -15.06 -19.58 -8.41
CA VAL A 488 -16.46 -19.10 -8.33
C VAL A 488 -17.32 -19.85 -9.33
N THR A 489 -18.42 -20.44 -8.86
CA THR A 489 -19.33 -21.23 -9.70
C THR A 489 -20.80 -20.92 -9.40
N GLY A 490 -21.64 -21.03 -10.42
CA GLY A 490 -23.09 -20.85 -10.30
C GLY A 490 -23.51 -19.38 -10.28
N PRO A 491 -24.81 -19.08 -10.09
CA PRO A 491 -25.40 -17.74 -10.21
C PRO A 491 -25.10 -16.86 -8.96
N VAL A 492 -23.85 -16.58 -8.73
CA VAL A 492 -23.40 -15.60 -7.72
C VAL A 492 -23.64 -14.19 -8.26
N GLY A 493 -24.25 -13.31 -7.47
CA GLY A 493 -24.57 -11.94 -7.92
C GLY A 493 -23.36 -11.02 -7.90
N ALA A 494 -22.52 -11.09 -6.86
CA ALA A 494 -21.29 -10.31 -6.80
C ALA A 494 -20.20 -10.96 -5.95
N VAL A 495 -18.96 -10.82 -6.41
CA VAL A 495 -17.74 -11.15 -5.67
C VAL A 495 -16.88 -9.90 -5.56
N VAL A 496 -16.66 -9.43 -4.35
CA VAL A 496 -15.86 -8.23 -4.08
C VAL A 496 -14.58 -8.62 -3.35
N LEU A 497 -13.44 -8.25 -3.92
CA LEU A 497 -12.11 -8.42 -3.33
C LEU A 497 -11.57 -7.03 -3.00
N ARG A 498 -11.51 -6.69 -1.71
CA ARG A 498 -11.05 -5.39 -1.24
C ARG A 498 -9.86 -5.55 -0.33
N HIS A 499 -8.80 -4.80 -0.59
CA HIS A 499 -7.54 -4.91 0.18
C HIS A 499 -7.06 -6.36 0.32
N CYS A 500 -7.23 -7.18 -0.72
CA CYS A 500 -6.83 -8.58 -0.73
C CYS A 500 -5.56 -8.81 -1.53
N THR A 501 -4.78 -9.78 -1.13
CA THR A 501 -3.70 -10.33 -1.95
C THR A 501 -3.99 -11.78 -2.26
N LEU A 502 -4.22 -12.09 -3.53
CA LEU A 502 -4.14 -13.44 -4.06
C LEU A 502 -2.75 -13.59 -4.67
N VAL A 503 -1.83 -14.24 -3.97
CA VAL A 503 -0.41 -14.25 -4.33
C VAL A 503 -0.22 -14.71 -5.78
N PRO A 504 0.37 -13.87 -6.67
CA PRO A 504 0.63 -14.23 -8.05
C PRO A 504 1.53 -15.47 -8.12
N GLY A 505 1.10 -16.51 -8.87
CA GLY A 505 1.82 -17.78 -8.94
C GLY A 505 1.78 -18.61 -7.66
N TRP A 506 0.73 -18.42 -6.84
CA TRP A 506 0.35 -19.16 -5.62
C TRP A 506 1.28 -19.00 -4.41
N SER A 507 2.59 -18.99 -4.60
CA SER A 507 3.61 -18.82 -3.57
C SER A 507 4.90 -18.27 -4.17
N LEU A 508 5.88 -17.96 -3.33
CA LEU A 508 7.13 -17.33 -3.75
C LEU A 508 8.33 -18.22 -3.43
N GLU A 509 9.30 -18.19 -4.33
CA GLU A 509 10.66 -18.66 -4.08
C GLU A 509 11.45 -17.60 -3.27
N PRO A 510 12.61 -17.95 -2.69
CA PRO A 510 13.39 -17.01 -1.88
C PRO A 510 13.67 -15.66 -2.58
N GLU A 511 13.96 -15.67 -3.88
CA GLU A 511 14.25 -14.49 -4.69
C GLU A 511 13.00 -13.76 -5.19
N CYS A 512 11.84 -14.01 -4.58
CA CYS A 512 10.53 -13.47 -4.97
C CYS A 512 10.10 -13.88 -6.39
N ASN A 513 10.59 -14.99 -6.92
CA ASN A 513 10.04 -15.56 -8.13
C ASN A 513 8.75 -16.32 -7.80
N PRO A 514 7.73 -16.29 -8.68
CA PRO A 514 6.51 -17.05 -8.48
C PRO A 514 6.79 -18.56 -8.59
N HIS A 515 6.24 -19.34 -7.67
CA HIS A 515 6.45 -20.81 -7.66
C HIS A 515 5.67 -21.52 -8.79
N SER A 516 4.42 -21.10 -9.01
CA SER A 516 3.53 -21.67 -10.04
C SER A 516 3.01 -20.59 -10.98
N PRO A 517 3.87 -20.05 -11.85
CA PRO A 517 3.56 -18.84 -12.64
C PRO A 517 2.46 -19.02 -13.69
N GLU A 518 2.11 -20.25 -14.04
CA GLU A 518 1.08 -20.60 -15.03
C GLU A 518 -0.33 -20.71 -14.41
N GLU A 519 -0.41 -20.75 -13.07
CA GLU A 519 -1.65 -21.06 -12.38
C GLU A 519 -2.48 -19.81 -12.07
N PRO A 520 -3.81 -19.86 -12.27
CA PRO A 520 -4.67 -18.71 -12.03
C PRO A 520 -4.90 -18.45 -10.54
N SER A 521 -5.05 -17.17 -10.19
CA SER A 521 -5.47 -16.75 -8.84
C SER A 521 -6.99 -16.70 -8.68
N LEU A 522 -7.73 -16.49 -9.77
CA LEU A 522 -9.19 -16.44 -9.77
C LEU A 522 -9.74 -17.15 -11.01
N VAL A 523 -10.62 -18.14 -10.78
CA VAL A 523 -11.34 -18.85 -11.82
C VAL A 523 -12.83 -18.55 -11.69
N LEU A 524 -13.43 -18.06 -12.75
CA LEU A 524 -14.87 -17.77 -12.87
C LEU A 524 -15.46 -18.79 -13.83
N GLU A 525 -16.14 -19.81 -13.29
CA GLU A 525 -16.67 -20.90 -14.09
C GLU A 525 -18.20 -20.92 -14.06
N ARG A 526 -18.81 -20.75 -15.23
CA ARG A 526 -20.29 -20.77 -15.40
C ARG A 526 -21.00 -19.97 -14.30
N THR A 527 -20.57 -18.74 -14.11
CA THR A 527 -21.12 -17.83 -13.11
C THR A 527 -21.66 -16.56 -13.77
N THR A 528 -22.58 -15.90 -13.10
CA THR A 528 -23.12 -14.59 -13.50
C THR A 528 -22.55 -13.44 -12.63
N ALA A 529 -21.50 -13.72 -11.87
CA ALA A 529 -20.97 -12.80 -10.87
C ALA A 529 -20.44 -11.51 -11.49
N CYS A 530 -20.89 -10.36 -10.99
CA CYS A 530 -20.14 -9.11 -11.12
C CYS A 530 -18.94 -9.17 -10.18
N VAL A 531 -17.73 -9.06 -10.73
CA VAL A 531 -16.49 -9.12 -9.94
C VAL A 531 -15.94 -7.72 -9.76
N ALA A 532 -15.75 -7.31 -8.50
CA ALA A 532 -15.10 -6.04 -8.16
C ALA A 532 -13.79 -6.30 -7.40
N VAL A 533 -12.71 -5.70 -7.87
CA VAL A 533 -11.36 -5.79 -7.30
C VAL A 533 -10.89 -4.39 -6.95
N GLU A 534 -10.69 -4.12 -5.66
CA GLU A 534 -10.34 -2.79 -5.16
C GLU A 534 -9.10 -2.87 -4.26
N ARG A 535 -8.11 -2.01 -4.50
CA ARG A 535 -6.86 -1.92 -3.71
C ARG A 535 -6.24 -3.29 -3.40
N SER A 536 -6.23 -4.15 -4.42
CA SER A 536 -5.86 -5.56 -4.29
C SER A 536 -4.74 -5.96 -5.25
N VAL A 537 -4.05 -7.05 -4.92
CA VAL A 537 -3.05 -7.68 -5.78
C VAL A 537 -3.55 -9.07 -6.14
N LEU A 538 -3.69 -9.33 -7.43
CA LEU A 538 -4.12 -10.64 -7.95
C LEU A 538 -3.14 -11.16 -9.00
N GLY A 539 -3.05 -12.49 -9.13
CA GLY A 539 -2.49 -13.15 -10.30
C GLY A 539 -3.51 -13.21 -11.45
N THR A 540 -3.39 -14.21 -12.30
CA THR A 540 -4.24 -14.38 -13.50
C THR A 540 -5.70 -14.64 -13.15
N ILE A 541 -6.61 -14.05 -13.94
CA ILE A 541 -8.07 -14.32 -13.92
C ILE A 541 -8.42 -15.14 -15.16
N VAL A 542 -9.06 -16.29 -14.94
CA VAL A 542 -9.57 -17.18 -16.02
C VAL A 542 -11.09 -17.21 -15.98
N VAL A 543 -11.72 -16.97 -17.13
CA VAL A 543 -13.18 -17.00 -17.29
C VAL A 543 -13.57 -18.19 -18.16
N ILE A 544 -14.39 -19.07 -17.62
CA ILE A 544 -14.92 -20.28 -18.28
C ILE A 544 -16.46 -20.17 -18.32
N GLY A 545 -17.00 -19.79 -19.43
CA GLY A 545 -18.45 -19.57 -19.60
C GLY A 545 -18.98 -20.04 -20.94
N ASP A 546 -20.28 -20.02 -21.11
CA ASP A 546 -20.96 -20.28 -22.38
C ASP A 546 -21.17 -18.95 -23.12
N GLU A 547 -20.35 -18.70 -24.16
CA GLU A 547 -20.44 -17.47 -24.97
C GLU A 547 -21.76 -17.33 -25.75
N VAL A 548 -22.57 -18.42 -25.83
CA VAL A 548 -23.82 -18.45 -26.59
C VAL A 548 -25.02 -18.27 -25.68
N GLY A 549 -24.97 -18.84 -24.48
CA GLY A 549 -26.09 -18.86 -23.52
C GLY A 549 -26.08 -17.77 -22.47
N ASP A 550 -24.90 -17.20 -22.16
CA ASP A 550 -24.74 -16.27 -21.06
C ASP A 550 -24.37 -14.86 -21.55
N ASP A 551 -24.74 -13.83 -20.79
CA ASP A 551 -24.22 -12.48 -20.98
C ASP A 551 -22.77 -12.38 -20.48
N PRO A 552 -21.93 -11.50 -21.09
CA PRO A 552 -20.56 -11.31 -20.64
C PRO A 552 -20.49 -10.80 -19.21
N LEU A 553 -19.60 -11.38 -18.39
CA LEU A 553 -19.39 -10.97 -16.99
C LEU A 553 -18.84 -9.56 -16.90
N ASP A 554 -19.31 -8.77 -15.93
CA ASP A 554 -18.70 -7.48 -15.60
C ASP A 554 -17.55 -7.66 -14.60
N ILE A 555 -16.35 -7.24 -15.00
CA ILE A 555 -15.14 -7.27 -14.16
C ILE A 555 -14.65 -5.83 -13.96
N HIS A 556 -14.73 -5.36 -12.72
CA HIS A 556 -14.28 -4.04 -12.30
C HIS A 556 -12.96 -4.15 -11.52
N ILE A 557 -11.92 -3.48 -11.97
CA ILE A 557 -10.62 -3.45 -11.29
C ILE A 557 -10.26 -1.98 -11.04
N ARG A 558 -10.06 -1.62 -9.78
CA ARG A 558 -9.74 -0.25 -9.37
C ARG A 558 -8.57 -0.24 -8.38
N ASP A 559 -7.61 0.70 -8.57
CA ASP A 559 -6.47 0.91 -7.67
C ASP A 559 -5.74 -0.40 -7.33
N SER A 560 -5.54 -1.28 -8.31
CA SER A 560 -5.14 -2.67 -8.10
C SER A 560 -4.07 -3.12 -9.08
N VAL A 561 -3.36 -4.19 -8.72
CA VAL A 561 -2.38 -4.83 -9.60
C VAL A 561 -2.90 -6.20 -10.00
N LEU A 562 -2.98 -6.46 -11.31
CA LEU A 562 -3.24 -7.77 -11.89
C LEU A 562 -1.94 -8.26 -12.54
N ASP A 563 -1.35 -9.33 -12.01
CA ASP A 563 -0.01 -9.77 -12.34
C ASP A 563 0.02 -11.22 -12.85
N ALA A 564 0.19 -11.37 -14.15
CA ALA A 564 0.38 -12.68 -14.78
C ALA A 564 1.80 -13.23 -14.63
N THR A 565 2.63 -12.64 -13.78
CA THR A 565 4.02 -13.05 -13.55
C THR A 565 4.92 -12.97 -14.80
N GLY A 566 4.47 -12.24 -15.83
CA GLY A 566 5.23 -12.02 -17.06
C GLY A 566 4.41 -11.34 -18.15
N HIS A 567 5.06 -10.47 -18.93
CA HIS A 567 4.41 -9.62 -19.94
C HIS A 567 3.74 -10.40 -21.09
N GLY A 568 4.25 -11.58 -21.40
CA GLY A 568 3.72 -12.45 -22.48
C GLY A 568 2.69 -13.48 -22.01
N ARG A 569 2.34 -13.49 -20.71
CA ARG A 569 1.29 -14.35 -20.16
C ARG A 569 -0.03 -13.60 -20.11
N ALA A 570 -1.13 -14.33 -20.19
CA ALA A 570 -2.46 -13.73 -20.12
C ALA A 570 -2.82 -13.43 -18.65
N ALA A 571 -3.06 -12.16 -18.32
CA ALA A 571 -3.55 -11.73 -17.02
C ALA A 571 -5.07 -11.91 -16.91
N LEU A 572 -5.79 -11.75 -18.01
CA LEU A 572 -7.22 -12.03 -18.12
C LEU A 572 -7.49 -12.76 -19.44
N SER A 573 -8.01 -13.97 -19.39
CA SER A 573 -8.37 -14.74 -20.58
C SER A 573 -9.41 -15.84 -20.27
N ALA A 574 -9.96 -16.44 -21.30
CA ALA A 574 -10.51 -17.80 -21.23
C ALA A 574 -9.38 -18.85 -21.34
N PRO A 575 -9.63 -20.12 -21.11
CA PRO A 575 -8.67 -21.20 -21.34
C PRO A 575 -8.02 -21.11 -22.72
N ASP A 576 -6.79 -21.58 -22.86
CA ASP A 576 -5.99 -21.53 -24.10
C ASP A 576 -5.77 -20.10 -24.64
N CYS A 577 -5.71 -19.10 -23.78
CA CYS A 577 -5.56 -17.69 -24.15
C CYS A 577 -6.63 -17.17 -25.13
N ARG A 578 -7.83 -17.75 -25.12
CA ARG A 578 -8.98 -17.22 -25.85
C ARG A 578 -9.52 -15.96 -25.16
N HIS A 579 -10.42 -15.25 -25.85
CA HIS A 579 -11.07 -14.09 -25.26
C HIS A 579 -11.97 -14.53 -24.11
N ALA A 580 -11.76 -13.98 -22.93
CA ALA A 580 -12.68 -14.11 -21.80
C ALA A 580 -14.04 -13.54 -22.17
N HIS A 581 -15.13 -14.24 -21.89
CA HIS A 581 -16.49 -13.74 -22.05
C HIS A 581 -16.81 -12.75 -20.93
N ALA A 582 -16.13 -11.60 -20.95
CA ALA A 582 -16.19 -10.58 -19.93
C ALA A 582 -16.08 -9.17 -20.49
N VAL A 583 -16.66 -8.20 -19.80
CA VAL A 583 -16.53 -6.75 -20.01
C VAL A 583 -15.62 -6.19 -18.92
N LEU A 584 -14.48 -5.66 -19.32
CA LEU A 584 -13.50 -5.10 -18.38
C LEU A 584 -13.75 -3.61 -18.13
N HIS A 585 -13.74 -3.23 -16.87
CA HIS A 585 -13.65 -1.88 -16.35
C HIS A 585 -12.35 -1.74 -15.55
N ALA A 586 -11.42 -0.92 -16.00
CA ALA A 586 -10.12 -0.73 -15.36
C ALA A 586 -9.90 0.75 -15.02
N HIS A 587 -9.75 1.05 -13.74
CA HIS A 587 -9.46 2.41 -13.26
C HIS A 587 -8.20 2.39 -12.41
N ARG A 588 -7.20 3.21 -12.76
CA ARG A 588 -5.95 3.29 -11.99
C ARG A 588 -5.37 1.90 -11.68
N THR A 589 -5.28 1.08 -12.72
CA THR A 589 -4.90 -0.33 -12.60
C THR A 589 -3.58 -0.59 -13.32
N THR A 590 -2.70 -1.37 -12.69
CA THR A 590 -1.49 -1.89 -13.33
C THR A 590 -1.72 -3.35 -13.72
N VAL A 591 -1.66 -3.66 -15.01
CA VAL A 591 -1.78 -5.01 -15.53
C VAL A 591 -0.43 -5.47 -16.08
N ILE A 592 0.17 -6.45 -15.42
CA ILE A 592 1.39 -7.13 -15.87
C ILE A 592 0.97 -8.39 -16.60
N GLY A 593 0.98 -8.34 -17.95
CA GLY A 593 0.53 -9.44 -18.81
C GLY A 593 -0.45 -9.01 -19.88
N GLU A 594 -0.80 -9.95 -20.77
CA GLU A 594 -1.77 -9.74 -21.85
C GLU A 594 -3.22 -9.80 -21.33
N VAL A 595 -4.12 -9.05 -21.95
CA VAL A 595 -5.55 -9.09 -21.64
C VAL A 595 -6.32 -9.51 -22.89
N HIS A 596 -7.04 -10.61 -22.79
CA HIS A 596 -7.88 -11.14 -23.87
C HIS A 596 -9.34 -11.12 -23.37
N THR A 597 -10.15 -10.18 -23.82
CA THR A 597 -11.51 -10.00 -23.32
C THR A 597 -12.51 -9.72 -24.43
N HIS A 598 -13.79 -10.00 -24.16
CA HIS A 598 -14.90 -9.71 -25.07
C HIS A 598 -15.00 -8.21 -25.37
N ALA A 599 -15.05 -7.38 -24.32
CA ALA A 599 -15.13 -5.92 -24.46
C ALA A 599 -14.36 -5.21 -23.31
N VAL A 600 -13.97 -3.97 -23.54
CA VAL A 600 -13.48 -3.04 -22.52
C VAL A 600 -14.43 -1.86 -22.48
N ARG A 601 -15.22 -1.73 -21.42
CA ARG A 601 -16.16 -0.61 -21.24
C ARG A 601 -15.45 0.70 -21.06
N ILE A 602 -14.48 0.68 -20.13
CA ILE A 602 -13.58 1.80 -19.84
C ILE A 602 -12.24 1.27 -19.33
N ALA A 603 -11.15 1.86 -19.82
CA ALA A 603 -9.84 1.76 -19.16
C ALA A 603 -9.27 3.17 -19.01
N GLU A 604 -8.98 3.58 -17.78
CA GLU A 604 -8.60 4.95 -17.45
C GLU A 604 -7.46 4.98 -16.44
N ASN A 605 -6.50 5.88 -16.68
CA ASN A 605 -5.33 6.06 -15.81
C ASN A 605 -4.58 4.75 -15.50
N SER A 606 -4.57 3.82 -16.46
CA SER A 606 -4.11 2.45 -16.25
C SER A 606 -2.89 2.11 -17.10
N VAL A 607 -2.09 1.14 -16.66
CA VAL A 607 -0.91 0.64 -17.35
C VAL A 607 -1.10 -0.82 -17.75
N PHE A 608 -1.00 -1.13 -19.03
CA PHE A 608 -1.01 -2.50 -19.55
C PHE A 608 0.38 -2.85 -20.11
N THR A 609 1.11 -3.76 -19.48
CA THR A 609 2.44 -4.12 -19.96
C THR A 609 2.41 -5.10 -21.13
N GLY A 610 1.40 -5.98 -21.18
CA GLY A 610 1.13 -6.90 -22.27
C GLY A 610 0.05 -6.39 -23.23
N ARG A 611 -0.10 -7.05 -24.37
CA ARG A 611 -1.07 -6.65 -25.40
C ARG A 611 -2.51 -6.78 -24.92
N LEU A 612 -3.30 -5.76 -25.23
CA LEU A 612 -4.74 -5.76 -25.00
C LEU A 612 -5.44 -6.20 -26.28
N ARG A 613 -6.12 -7.35 -26.24
CA ARG A 613 -6.87 -7.95 -27.36
C ARG A 613 -8.35 -7.97 -27.02
N VAL A 614 -9.11 -7.11 -27.68
CA VAL A 614 -10.55 -6.95 -27.45
C VAL A 614 -11.31 -7.47 -28.65
N ALA A 615 -12.26 -8.38 -28.44
CA ALA A 615 -13.09 -8.93 -29.49
C ALA A 615 -14.05 -7.87 -30.07
N ARG A 616 -14.82 -7.17 -29.24
CA ARG A 616 -15.77 -6.11 -29.63
C ARG A 616 -15.18 -4.71 -29.45
N ARG A 617 -14.47 -4.21 -30.45
CA ARG A 617 -13.80 -2.90 -30.41
C ARG A 617 -14.73 -1.70 -30.59
N GLY A 618 -15.97 -1.90 -30.99
CA GLY A 618 -16.98 -0.84 -31.14
C GLY A 618 -17.59 -0.38 -29.81
N ILE A 619 -17.34 -1.09 -28.73
CA ILE A 619 -17.88 -0.82 -27.39
C ILE A 619 -16.77 -0.25 -26.51
N GLY A 620 -17.08 0.83 -25.78
CA GLY A 620 -16.23 1.40 -24.76
C GLY A 620 -15.11 2.31 -25.28
N ARG A 621 -14.17 2.63 -24.37
CA ARG A 621 -13.09 3.59 -24.62
C ARG A 621 -11.90 3.37 -23.69
N LEU A 622 -10.73 3.78 -24.13
CA LEU A 622 -9.52 3.91 -23.30
C LEU A 622 -9.13 5.38 -23.23
N ARG A 623 -8.74 5.86 -22.07
CA ARG A 623 -8.25 7.23 -21.90
C ARG A 623 -7.13 7.29 -20.86
N PHE A 624 -6.16 8.18 -21.10
CA PHE A 624 -5.04 8.44 -20.19
C PHE A 624 -4.31 7.17 -19.70
N SER A 625 -4.13 6.21 -20.59
CA SER A 625 -3.58 4.90 -20.24
C SER A 625 -2.42 4.51 -21.14
N TYR A 626 -1.48 3.75 -20.59
CA TYR A 626 -0.46 3.12 -21.41
C TYR A 626 -0.98 1.81 -22.00
N VAL A 627 -0.84 1.66 -23.32
CA VAL A 627 -1.28 0.47 -24.05
C VAL A 627 -0.20 0.09 -25.08
N PRO A 628 0.43 -1.08 -24.95
CA PRO A 628 1.57 -1.43 -25.80
C PRO A 628 1.18 -1.52 -27.29
N PRO A 629 2.14 -1.23 -28.18
CA PRO A 629 1.95 -1.34 -29.63
C PRO A 629 1.47 -2.74 -30.04
N GLY A 630 0.65 -2.80 -31.10
CA GLY A 630 0.07 -4.05 -31.58
C GLY A 630 -1.18 -4.51 -30.82
N SER A 631 -1.65 -3.76 -29.82
CA SER A 631 -2.91 -4.02 -29.13
C SER A 631 -4.12 -3.70 -30.03
N ARG A 632 -5.18 -4.50 -29.88
CA ARG A 632 -6.48 -4.35 -30.56
C ARG A 632 -7.51 -3.83 -29.56
N THR A 633 -7.80 -2.53 -29.57
CA THR A 633 -8.59 -1.86 -28.53
C THR A 633 -9.77 -1.09 -29.11
N PRO A 634 -10.73 -0.67 -28.28
CA PRO A 634 -11.69 0.41 -28.59
C PRO A 634 -10.97 1.74 -28.86
N ARG A 635 -11.76 2.82 -28.99
CA ARG A 635 -11.23 4.17 -29.20
C ARG A 635 -10.28 4.57 -28.07
N ARG A 636 -9.12 5.14 -28.42
CA ARG A 636 -8.12 5.68 -27.50
C ARG A 636 -8.21 7.21 -27.45
N HIS A 637 -8.09 7.77 -26.23
CA HIS A 637 -8.01 9.20 -26.02
C HIS A 637 -6.85 9.50 -25.07
N ARG A 638 -5.86 10.26 -25.52
CA ARG A 638 -4.64 10.61 -24.75
C ARG A 638 -3.95 9.39 -24.14
N CYS A 639 -3.96 8.25 -24.85
CA CYS A 639 -3.23 7.06 -24.44
C CYS A 639 -1.80 7.09 -24.94
N GLN A 640 -0.91 6.43 -24.23
CA GLN A 640 0.50 6.32 -24.57
C GLN A 640 0.86 4.90 -25.03
N PRO A 641 1.85 4.71 -25.93
CA PRO A 641 2.46 5.73 -26.77
C PRO A 641 1.49 6.30 -27.81
N ASP A 642 1.81 7.47 -28.37
CA ASP A 642 1.00 8.03 -29.46
C ASP A 642 1.14 7.14 -30.70
N PRO A 643 0.04 6.57 -31.21
CA PRO A 643 0.11 5.70 -32.38
C PRO A 643 0.53 6.40 -33.65
N ALA A 644 0.48 7.73 -33.68
CA ALA A 644 0.92 8.55 -34.85
C ALA A 644 2.44 8.74 -34.92
N ASP A 645 3.17 8.50 -33.80
CA ASP A 645 4.63 8.62 -33.77
C ASP A 645 5.31 7.26 -33.51
N PRO A 646 5.93 6.64 -34.52
CA PRO A 646 6.63 5.36 -34.33
C PRO A 646 7.86 5.44 -33.41
N LEU A 647 8.51 6.61 -33.28
CA LEU A 647 9.64 6.81 -32.37
C LEU A 647 9.16 6.87 -30.92
N ASP A 648 8.01 7.48 -30.68
CA ASP A 648 7.36 7.50 -29.38
C ASP A 648 7.05 6.07 -28.90
N ALA A 649 6.59 5.21 -29.80
CA ALA A 649 6.30 3.80 -29.50
C ALA A 649 7.52 3.00 -29.00
N MET A 650 8.73 3.39 -29.36
CA MET A 650 9.97 2.77 -28.89
C MET A 650 10.49 3.38 -27.59
N ALA A 651 10.29 4.68 -27.41
CA ALA A 651 10.81 5.44 -26.27
C ALA A 651 9.91 5.36 -25.02
N VAL A 652 8.59 5.43 -25.23
CA VAL A 652 7.60 5.45 -24.15
C VAL A 652 7.24 4.02 -23.75
N ARG A 653 7.85 3.53 -22.68
CA ARG A 653 7.56 2.24 -22.08
C ARG A 653 7.50 2.35 -20.57
N PRO A 654 6.60 1.61 -19.88
CA PRO A 654 6.60 1.56 -18.44
C PRO A 654 7.88 0.90 -17.94
N LEU A 655 8.53 1.53 -16.97
CA LEU A 655 9.65 0.98 -16.25
C LEU A 655 9.28 0.93 -14.79
N PHE A 656 9.25 -0.27 -14.22
CA PHE A 656 8.97 -0.49 -12.81
C PHE A 656 10.28 -0.56 -12.01
N ALA A 657 10.22 -0.17 -10.74
CA ALA A 657 11.31 -0.37 -9.80
C ALA A 657 11.48 -1.86 -9.48
N SER A 658 10.35 -2.59 -9.39
CA SER A 658 10.31 -4.05 -9.38
C SER A 658 8.96 -4.56 -9.90
N GLU A 659 8.99 -5.65 -10.65
CA GLU A 659 7.80 -6.37 -11.12
C GLU A 659 7.58 -7.67 -10.32
N ARG A 660 8.44 -7.99 -9.34
CA ARG A 660 8.34 -9.20 -8.55
C ARG A 660 7.57 -8.94 -7.27
N TYR A 661 6.42 -9.61 -7.11
CA TYR A 661 5.67 -9.55 -5.85
C TYR A 661 6.53 -10.05 -4.68
N GLY A 662 6.40 -9.44 -3.53
CA GLY A 662 7.24 -9.72 -2.35
C GLY A 662 8.47 -8.80 -2.21
N THR A 663 8.83 -8.05 -3.25
CA THR A 663 9.86 -7.01 -3.15
C THR A 663 9.28 -5.68 -2.67
N PRO A 664 10.07 -4.84 -1.98
CA PRO A 664 9.56 -3.59 -1.39
C PRO A 664 8.95 -2.59 -2.40
N SER A 665 9.50 -2.51 -3.61
CA SER A 665 9.08 -1.56 -4.66
C SER A 665 8.20 -2.20 -5.74
N TYR A 666 7.52 -3.31 -5.42
CA TYR A 666 6.67 -4.03 -6.36
C TYR A 666 5.61 -3.15 -7.01
N GLY A 667 5.50 -3.21 -8.33
CA GLY A 667 4.50 -2.53 -9.14
C GLY A 667 4.63 -1.01 -9.23
N ARG A 668 5.60 -0.41 -8.53
CA ARG A 668 5.85 1.02 -8.53
C ARG A 668 6.67 1.42 -9.76
N LEU A 669 6.30 2.55 -10.39
CA LEU A 669 7.09 3.10 -11.50
C LEU A 669 8.48 3.55 -11.01
N SER A 670 9.49 3.24 -11.83
CA SER A 670 10.86 3.69 -11.59
C SER A 670 11.01 5.19 -11.86
N ASP A 671 11.95 5.85 -11.18
CA ASP A 671 12.31 7.24 -11.47
C ASP A 671 12.80 7.46 -12.90
N GLY A 672 13.30 6.43 -13.56
CA GLY A 672 13.70 6.44 -14.97
C GLY A 672 12.54 6.19 -15.95
N CYS A 673 11.32 5.94 -15.49
CA CYS A 673 10.17 5.78 -16.36
C CYS A 673 9.85 7.09 -17.10
N HIS A 674 9.43 7.00 -18.35
CA HIS A 674 9.14 8.16 -19.20
C HIS A 674 8.01 9.02 -18.60
N ASP A 675 8.17 10.36 -18.66
CA ASP A 675 7.22 11.31 -18.10
C ASP A 675 5.81 11.20 -18.70
N ALA A 676 5.67 10.76 -19.96
CA ALA A 676 4.38 10.50 -20.57
C ALA A 676 3.56 9.40 -19.84
N ILE A 677 4.19 8.58 -19.00
CA ILE A 677 3.53 7.58 -18.15
C ILE A 677 3.46 8.08 -16.71
N ARG A 678 4.57 8.64 -16.19
CA ARG A 678 4.64 9.16 -14.82
C ARG A 678 3.72 10.36 -14.57
N ARG A 679 3.37 11.12 -15.61
CA ARG A 679 2.51 12.31 -15.57
C ARG A 679 1.37 12.23 -16.58
N GLY A 680 1.09 11.04 -17.07
CA GLY A 680 0.18 10.82 -18.17
C GLY A 680 -1.28 10.59 -17.80
N ALA A 681 -1.60 10.53 -16.52
CA ALA A 681 -2.98 10.48 -16.04
C ALA A 681 -3.73 11.78 -16.34
N ASP A 682 -5.04 11.78 -16.23
CA ASP A 682 -5.93 12.90 -16.54
C ASP A 682 -5.65 14.14 -15.67
N ASP A 683 -5.22 13.93 -14.43
CA ASP A 683 -4.85 14.94 -13.45
C ASP A 683 -3.33 15.28 -13.44
N GLY A 684 -2.55 14.63 -14.30
CA GLY A 684 -1.08 14.79 -14.37
C GLY A 684 -0.32 13.96 -13.33
N SER A 685 -0.98 12.99 -12.69
CA SER A 685 -0.37 11.99 -11.82
C SER A 685 0.18 10.82 -12.64
N GLU A 686 0.74 9.83 -11.96
CA GLU A 686 1.20 8.61 -12.63
C GLU A 686 0.02 7.72 -13.04
N MET A 687 0.20 7.00 -14.11
CA MET A 687 -0.74 5.96 -14.53
C MET A 687 -0.52 4.69 -13.68
N GLY A 688 -1.58 3.92 -13.42
CA GLY A 688 -1.52 2.62 -12.75
C GLY A 688 -1.97 2.64 -11.29
N ALA A 689 -1.71 1.54 -10.58
CA ALA A 689 -2.25 1.27 -9.25
C ALA A 689 -1.81 2.25 -8.15
N PHE A 690 -0.70 2.95 -8.35
CA PHE A 690 -0.16 3.93 -7.38
C PHE A 690 -0.48 5.38 -7.74
N HIS A 691 -1.45 5.60 -8.61
CA HIS A 691 -1.92 6.93 -9.03
C HIS A 691 -2.18 7.88 -7.85
N ASP A 692 -2.88 7.42 -6.82
CA ASP A 692 -3.28 8.21 -5.65
C ASP A 692 -2.11 8.56 -4.70
N LEU A 693 -0.90 8.09 -4.97
CA LEU A 693 0.30 8.56 -4.29
C LEU A 693 0.67 10.00 -4.70
N TYR A 694 0.23 10.45 -5.88
CA TYR A 694 0.57 11.78 -6.43
C TYR A 694 2.06 12.07 -6.40
N GLU A 695 2.87 11.06 -6.66
CA GLU A 695 4.32 11.14 -6.47
C GLU A 695 4.99 12.25 -7.28
N PRO A 696 4.66 12.47 -8.57
CA PRO A 696 5.21 13.56 -9.35
C PRO A 696 4.86 14.93 -8.76
N GLN A 697 3.62 15.12 -8.29
CA GLN A 697 3.16 16.36 -7.70
C GLN A 697 3.83 16.62 -6.35
N ARG A 698 3.93 15.61 -5.49
CA ARG A 698 4.63 15.70 -4.20
C ARG A 698 6.11 16.05 -4.39
N MET A 699 6.76 15.45 -5.41
CA MET A 699 8.15 15.75 -5.76
C MET A 699 8.31 17.20 -6.22
N ASP A 700 7.43 17.69 -7.09
CA ASP A 700 7.45 19.08 -7.56
C ASP A 700 7.15 20.06 -6.43
N SER A 701 6.21 19.72 -5.57
CA SER A 701 5.86 20.49 -4.39
C SER A 701 7.03 20.62 -3.41
N LEU A 702 7.70 19.50 -3.15
CA LEU A 702 8.91 19.50 -2.30
C LEU A 702 10.05 20.31 -2.93
N ARG A 703 10.27 20.21 -4.24
CA ARG A 703 11.25 21.06 -4.96
C ARG A 703 10.94 22.54 -4.82
N ALA A 704 9.67 22.94 -4.96
CA ALA A 704 9.25 24.31 -4.80
C ALA A 704 9.53 24.83 -3.38
N ARG A 705 9.24 24.04 -2.36
CA ARG A 705 9.55 24.40 -0.97
C ARG A 705 11.05 24.43 -0.68
N LEU A 706 11.82 23.50 -1.20
CA LEU A 706 13.28 23.56 -1.06
C LEU A 706 13.87 24.82 -1.69
N ALA A 707 13.38 25.24 -2.87
CA ALA A 707 13.81 26.48 -3.50
C ALA A 707 13.47 27.72 -2.65
N GLU A 708 12.35 27.70 -1.90
CA GLU A 708 11.95 28.78 -0.99
C GLU A 708 12.73 28.79 0.31
N TYR A 709 12.98 27.61 0.93
CA TYR A 709 13.45 27.48 2.32
C TYR A 709 14.90 27.03 2.47
N ALA A 710 15.57 26.60 1.41
CA ALA A 710 16.98 26.20 1.50
C ALA A 710 17.89 27.34 1.97
N PRO A 711 19.03 27.04 2.61
CA PRO A 711 20.02 28.05 2.98
C PRO A 711 20.47 28.86 1.77
N ALA A 712 20.67 30.17 1.95
CA ALA A 712 21.11 31.04 0.87
C ALA A 712 22.45 30.59 0.28
N GLY A 713 22.54 30.60 -1.05
CA GLY A 713 23.76 30.18 -1.75
C GLY A 713 24.01 28.66 -1.81
N THR A 714 23.08 27.83 -1.31
CA THR A 714 23.18 26.37 -1.40
C THR A 714 22.33 25.82 -2.56
N ASP A 715 22.79 24.70 -3.12
CA ASP A 715 22.09 23.92 -4.13
C ASP A 715 21.44 22.69 -3.44
N ALA A 716 20.12 22.72 -3.23
CA ALA A 716 19.41 21.66 -2.54
C ALA A 716 18.87 20.61 -3.53
N GLY A 717 19.22 19.35 -3.34
CA GLY A 717 18.75 18.21 -4.14
C GLY A 717 17.97 17.19 -3.32
N ILE A 718 16.98 16.54 -3.96
CA ILE A 718 16.19 15.45 -3.36
C ILE A 718 16.76 14.12 -3.85
N PHE A 719 17.11 13.25 -2.90
CA PHE A 719 17.69 11.94 -3.15
C PHE A 719 16.75 10.83 -2.62
N PRO A 720 16.01 10.15 -3.49
CA PRO A 720 15.21 9.00 -3.06
C PRO A 720 16.09 7.85 -2.53
N VAL A 721 15.69 7.23 -1.41
CA VAL A 721 16.42 6.16 -0.71
C VAL A 721 15.64 4.84 -0.76
N THR A 722 15.07 4.49 -1.87
CA THR A 722 14.23 3.28 -1.98
C THR A 722 14.82 2.26 -2.92
#